data_24d4998040f75af274597156aa57e694
#
_entry.id   24d4998040f75af274597156aa57e694
#
_cell.length_a   1.000
_cell.length_b   1.000
_cell.length_c   1.000
_cell.angle_alpha   90.00
_cell.angle_beta   90.00
_cell.angle_gamma   90.00
#
_symmetry.space_group_name_H-M   'P 1'
#
loop_
_entity.id
_entity.type
_entity.pdbx_description
1 polymer ?
#
loop_
_entity_poly.entity_id
_entity_poly.type
_entity_poly.pdbx_seq_one_letter_code
_entity_poly.pdbx_strand_id
1 'polypeptide(L)'
;MSQKGFIMELLAPAGTMENFMAALESGADAIYLGGKVFNARAHAANFGIDELREAVRLAHILDVSVYVTVNILIGDTELKDLEQYIKDLDSIGVDAIIVQDLAVAEIAKRVAPNIHLHGSTQMTAATLDAVRFYESLGFTRVVLARELSLKEIQHICKHCKAEIEVFVHGALCVCYSGQCLMSSFIGGRSGNRGACAQPCRLPYELLDSKGESVLPKHEAYLLSPKDLNYSEHMNELVAAGVTSFKVEGRMKKVSYVRQVIGTYREILDEASIHENQRKALASGFNRGFSTAYLEDTVGRQMMTVVAPNHQGKPIGESYTKKGEVYLSLTEPIEQGSLVKILQSNGSVTYYTVDDEWTCVSDTLYKGRPAEGLAVGQLYLASTPKNTKSRGLQEFTRKYDMSVYLSIGSNGETNYTELTAILDSGLSVTVTNEYVPAIANKVPTSLEKVTEQLGRLGNTLFRLSYVDIPDGPYMWPASVLNALRRDAVTALETALITHHVESWQALQVTGDVDYDFKAQHELSYDTCPMISARVDEIEGVKAAISGGAQKIVFGGDRLSRTPYALSVYDEVARLCAQSDVICTFATPRVVKDDEVEAYKHTLEAIVQAHPDSISIHVPQALLWLRELGYTGAIEADTGLNIFNTPTLHFWEQLHISCVNPSQELTLKQITEIAKHSHIPVETMVHGYTEMMISEYCAIASFVGTGSKVNCPMPCVKESYSLKDRKGEIFPIRTDPYCRMHIMNSHEMDMRAYVPMLLQKGISILRVDGRHMKPSYVKDIVSQYVGIATGTMEAPPKKIDSQGESITRGHYFRGIL
;
A
#
# COMPACT_ATOMS: atom_id res chain seq x y z
N MET A 1 -11.70 -34.68 -2.76
CA MET A 1 -11.15 -33.32 -2.53
C MET A 1 -10.90 -32.72 -3.91
N SER A 2 -11.83 -31.93 -4.44
CA SER A 2 -11.70 -31.27 -5.75
C SER A 2 -10.70 -30.12 -5.61
N GLN A 3 -9.64 -30.16 -6.41
CA GLN A 3 -8.79 -29.01 -6.62
C GLN A 3 -9.68 -27.87 -7.15
N LYS A 4 -9.93 -26.83 -6.32
CA LYS A 4 -10.41 -25.55 -6.82
C LYS A 4 -9.36 -25.09 -7.82
N GLY A 5 -9.73 -24.95 -9.08
CA GLY A 5 -8.88 -24.27 -10.07
C GLY A 5 -8.71 -22.84 -9.59
N PHE A 6 -7.57 -22.53 -9.01
CA PHE A 6 -7.21 -21.15 -8.63
C PHE A 6 -7.06 -20.37 -9.93
N ILE A 7 -7.98 -19.43 -10.16
CA ILE A 7 -7.83 -18.45 -11.24
C ILE A 7 -6.71 -17.50 -10.78
N MET A 8 -5.62 -17.48 -11.50
CA MET A 8 -4.52 -16.53 -11.29
C MET A 8 -4.95 -15.16 -11.81
N GLU A 9 -4.94 -14.16 -10.96
CA GLU A 9 -5.37 -12.81 -11.30
C GLU A 9 -4.18 -11.87 -11.49
N LEU A 10 -4.12 -11.20 -12.64
CA LEU A 10 -3.20 -10.08 -12.88
C LEU A 10 -3.93 -8.76 -12.58
N LEU A 11 -3.55 -8.10 -11.49
CA LEU A 11 -4.19 -6.88 -11.00
C LEU A 11 -3.44 -5.63 -11.47
N ALA A 12 -4.06 -4.88 -12.38
CA ALA A 12 -3.49 -3.71 -13.02
C ALA A 12 -3.86 -2.39 -12.32
N PRO A 13 -2.95 -1.38 -12.32
CA PRO A 13 -3.24 -0.05 -11.79
C PRO A 13 -3.91 0.84 -12.84
N ALA A 14 -4.92 1.64 -12.44
CA ALA A 14 -5.43 2.73 -13.25
C ALA A 14 -5.54 4.04 -12.46
N GLY A 15 -4.92 5.12 -12.99
CA GLY A 15 -5.01 6.47 -12.43
C GLY A 15 -5.88 7.41 -13.26
N THR A 16 -6.17 7.04 -14.52
CA THR A 16 -7.06 7.75 -15.45
C THR A 16 -7.82 6.74 -16.29
N MET A 17 -8.89 7.19 -17.00
CA MET A 17 -9.62 6.34 -17.93
C MET A 17 -8.72 5.77 -19.03
N GLU A 18 -7.72 6.53 -19.52
CA GLU A 18 -6.76 6.03 -20.53
C GLU A 18 -5.87 4.90 -19.96
N ASN A 19 -5.45 5.00 -18.69
CA ASN A 19 -4.74 3.91 -18.01
C ASN A 19 -5.63 2.68 -17.85
N PHE A 20 -6.90 2.90 -17.50
CA PHE A 20 -7.89 1.84 -17.35
C PHE A 20 -8.09 1.08 -18.68
N MET A 21 -8.31 1.80 -19.79
CA MET A 21 -8.42 1.23 -21.12
C MET A 21 -7.16 0.44 -21.52
N ALA A 22 -5.98 1.01 -21.23
CA ALA A 22 -4.72 0.33 -21.51
C ALA A 22 -4.56 -0.98 -20.70
N ALA A 23 -5.02 -1.02 -19.47
CA ALA A 23 -5.01 -2.22 -18.62
C ALA A 23 -5.95 -3.30 -19.18
N LEU A 24 -7.19 -2.94 -19.56
CA LEU A 24 -8.14 -3.84 -20.20
C LEU A 24 -7.57 -4.46 -21.48
N GLU A 25 -7.00 -3.63 -22.38
CA GLU A 25 -6.42 -4.08 -23.64
C GLU A 25 -5.19 -4.96 -23.47
N SER A 26 -4.46 -4.79 -22.35
CA SER A 26 -3.23 -5.53 -22.07
C SER A 26 -3.46 -6.85 -21.32
N GLY A 27 -4.70 -7.26 -21.10
CA GLY A 27 -5.04 -8.56 -20.53
C GLY A 27 -5.02 -8.61 -19.01
N ALA A 28 -5.35 -7.50 -18.33
CA ALA A 28 -5.64 -7.51 -16.91
C ALA A 28 -6.90 -8.34 -16.62
N ASP A 29 -6.87 -9.12 -15.53
CA ASP A 29 -8.03 -9.86 -15.00
C ASP A 29 -8.80 -8.99 -14.00
N ALA A 30 -8.11 -8.05 -13.34
CA ALA A 30 -8.72 -7.05 -12.47
C ALA A 30 -7.97 -5.72 -12.55
N ILE A 31 -8.68 -4.63 -12.24
CA ILE A 31 -8.12 -3.28 -12.27
C ILE A 31 -8.43 -2.57 -10.94
N TYR A 32 -7.38 -2.08 -10.27
CA TYR A 32 -7.59 -1.25 -9.09
C TYR A 32 -7.37 0.24 -9.41
N LEU A 33 -8.26 1.04 -8.87
CA LEU A 33 -8.29 2.48 -9.12
C LEU A 33 -8.75 3.24 -7.86
N GLY A 34 -8.76 4.55 -7.89
CA GLY A 34 -9.21 5.36 -6.76
C GLY A 34 -10.23 6.39 -7.20
N GLY A 35 -11.23 6.60 -6.36
CA GLY A 35 -12.10 7.75 -6.47
C GLY A 35 -11.39 9.05 -6.09
N LYS A 36 -12.03 10.19 -6.31
CA LYS A 36 -11.49 11.53 -5.97
C LYS A 36 -11.25 11.72 -4.48
N VAL A 37 -11.85 10.86 -3.64
CA VAL A 37 -11.76 10.89 -2.16
C VAL A 37 -11.29 9.55 -1.60
N PHE A 38 -10.85 9.53 -0.35
CA PHE A 38 -10.56 8.35 0.48
C PHE A 38 -9.51 7.37 -0.06
N ASN A 39 -8.54 7.83 -0.86
CA ASN A 39 -7.53 6.93 -1.42
C ASN A 39 -6.09 7.35 -1.14
N ALA A 40 -5.17 6.38 -1.09
CA ALA A 40 -3.75 6.56 -0.78
C ALA A 40 -2.92 7.26 -1.88
N ARG A 41 -3.53 7.70 -2.98
CA ARG A 41 -2.92 8.48 -4.08
C ARG A 41 -3.76 9.71 -4.37
N ALA A 42 -3.97 10.56 -3.36
CA ALA A 42 -4.80 11.76 -3.45
C ALA A 42 -4.39 12.71 -4.61
N HIS A 43 -3.12 12.70 -5.01
CA HIS A 43 -2.59 13.54 -6.10
C HIS A 43 -2.66 12.90 -7.49
N ALA A 44 -3.19 11.68 -7.65
CA ALA A 44 -3.52 11.12 -8.95
C ALA A 44 -4.75 11.84 -9.52
N ALA A 45 -5.01 11.69 -10.82
CA ALA A 45 -6.22 12.27 -11.42
C ALA A 45 -7.50 11.73 -10.80
N ASN A 46 -7.50 10.41 -10.51
CA ASN A 46 -8.60 9.67 -9.89
C ASN A 46 -9.94 9.79 -10.63
N PHE A 47 -10.90 8.93 -10.31
CA PHE A 47 -12.16 8.80 -11.03
C PHE A 47 -13.31 9.51 -10.31
N GLY A 48 -14.13 10.22 -11.08
CA GLY A 48 -15.46 10.67 -10.62
C GLY A 48 -16.46 9.48 -10.63
N ILE A 49 -17.60 9.65 -9.99
CA ILE A 49 -18.64 8.60 -9.91
C ILE A 49 -19.11 8.15 -11.30
N ASP A 50 -19.32 9.07 -12.24
CA ASP A 50 -19.74 8.74 -13.60
C ASP A 50 -18.65 8.00 -14.39
N GLU A 51 -17.36 8.39 -14.19
CA GLU A 51 -16.23 7.69 -14.78
C GLU A 51 -16.08 6.28 -14.18
N LEU A 52 -16.33 6.11 -12.87
CA LEU A 52 -16.35 4.80 -12.21
C LEU A 52 -17.45 3.90 -12.80
N ARG A 53 -18.66 4.43 -12.97
CA ARG A 53 -19.79 3.69 -13.55
C ARG A 53 -19.46 3.17 -14.95
N GLU A 54 -18.89 4.01 -15.80
CA GLU A 54 -18.47 3.59 -17.14
C GLU A 54 -17.30 2.59 -17.09
N ALA A 55 -16.34 2.78 -16.20
CA ALA A 55 -15.23 1.84 -16.02
C ALA A 55 -15.72 0.45 -15.57
N VAL A 56 -16.61 0.38 -14.57
CA VAL A 56 -17.23 -0.86 -14.11
C VAL A 56 -18.01 -1.54 -15.25
N ARG A 57 -18.87 -0.79 -15.96
CA ARG A 57 -19.63 -1.34 -17.08
C ARG A 57 -18.72 -1.97 -18.16
N LEU A 58 -17.67 -1.26 -18.57
CA LEU A 58 -16.74 -1.76 -19.59
C LEU A 58 -15.93 -2.98 -19.10
N ALA A 59 -15.51 -2.96 -17.84
CA ALA A 59 -14.79 -4.07 -17.25
C ALA A 59 -15.64 -5.34 -17.17
N HIS A 60 -16.86 -5.24 -16.63
CA HIS A 60 -17.76 -6.37 -16.46
C HIS A 60 -18.18 -7.01 -17.80
N ILE A 61 -18.36 -6.20 -18.86
CA ILE A 61 -18.61 -6.75 -20.21
C ILE A 61 -17.44 -7.64 -20.66
N LEU A 62 -16.19 -7.30 -20.27
CA LEU A 62 -14.98 -8.06 -20.62
C LEU A 62 -14.58 -9.11 -19.57
N ASP A 63 -15.44 -9.36 -18.60
CA ASP A 63 -15.19 -10.24 -17.45
C ASP A 63 -13.93 -9.86 -16.68
N VAL A 64 -13.78 -8.56 -16.39
CA VAL A 64 -12.67 -7.96 -15.62
C VAL A 64 -13.23 -7.29 -14.38
N SER A 65 -12.66 -7.58 -13.21
CA SER A 65 -13.10 -7.02 -11.94
C SER A 65 -12.56 -5.61 -11.69
N VAL A 66 -13.30 -4.80 -10.94
CA VAL A 66 -12.90 -3.43 -10.57
C VAL A 66 -12.85 -3.27 -9.06
N TYR A 67 -11.66 -2.92 -8.53
CA TYR A 67 -11.44 -2.70 -7.12
C TYR A 67 -11.17 -1.22 -6.82
N VAL A 68 -11.98 -0.63 -5.95
CA VAL A 68 -11.84 0.79 -5.59
C VAL A 68 -11.06 0.92 -4.29
N THR A 69 -10.00 1.75 -4.31
CA THR A 69 -9.22 2.01 -3.09
C THR A 69 -9.95 2.98 -2.16
N VAL A 70 -10.25 2.52 -0.94
CA VAL A 70 -10.73 3.29 0.22
C VAL A 70 -9.73 3.07 1.36
N ASN A 71 -8.46 3.26 1.06
CA ASN A 71 -7.34 2.74 1.83
C ASN A 71 -6.51 3.84 2.50
N ILE A 72 -7.20 4.73 3.20
CA ILE A 72 -6.61 5.72 4.10
C ILE A 72 -7.27 5.64 5.47
N LEU A 73 -6.65 6.21 6.49
CA LEU A 73 -7.29 6.42 7.78
C LEU A 73 -8.35 7.54 7.65
N ILE A 74 -9.49 7.36 8.27
CA ILE A 74 -10.67 8.24 8.15
C ILE A 74 -10.85 9.04 9.43
N GLY A 75 -11.07 10.36 9.32
CA GLY A 75 -11.43 11.18 10.48
C GLY A 75 -12.93 11.16 10.78
N ASP A 76 -13.32 11.37 12.03
CA ASP A 76 -14.75 11.35 12.45
C ASP A 76 -15.63 12.30 11.63
N THR A 77 -15.09 13.44 11.21
CA THR A 77 -15.82 14.41 10.38
C THR A 77 -16.11 13.93 8.97
N GLU A 78 -15.44 12.87 8.51
CA GLU A 78 -15.55 12.33 7.15
C GLU A 78 -16.48 11.11 7.07
N LEU A 79 -16.90 10.55 8.21
CA LEU A 79 -17.66 9.29 8.27
C LEU A 79 -18.98 9.31 7.50
N LYS A 80 -19.69 10.45 7.51
CA LYS A 80 -20.95 10.59 6.78
C LYS A 80 -20.73 10.56 5.26
N ASP A 81 -19.68 11.25 4.79
CA ASP A 81 -19.35 11.29 3.37
C ASP A 81 -18.80 9.95 2.90
N LEU A 82 -18.05 9.25 3.77
CA LEU A 82 -17.59 7.90 3.53
C LEU A 82 -18.77 6.91 3.36
N GLU A 83 -19.75 6.97 4.26
CA GLU A 83 -20.93 6.09 4.18
C GLU A 83 -21.67 6.29 2.85
N GLN A 84 -21.89 7.54 2.45
CA GLN A 84 -22.53 7.84 1.17
C GLN A 84 -21.67 7.34 -0.02
N TYR A 85 -20.37 7.56 0.04
CA TYR A 85 -19.48 7.10 -1.02
C TYR A 85 -19.48 5.57 -1.18
N ILE A 86 -19.51 4.81 -0.08
CA ILE A 86 -19.60 3.34 -0.13
C ILE A 86 -20.93 2.90 -0.75
N LYS A 87 -22.06 3.55 -0.41
CA LYS A 87 -23.37 3.29 -1.05
C LYS A 87 -23.34 3.57 -2.55
N ASP A 88 -22.66 4.65 -2.96
CA ASP A 88 -22.50 4.98 -4.38
C ASP A 88 -21.68 3.92 -5.10
N LEU A 89 -20.59 3.41 -4.51
CA LEU A 89 -19.79 2.31 -5.06
C LEU A 89 -20.61 1.02 -5.22
N ASP A 90 -21.40 0.67 -4.23
CA ASP A 90 -22.32 -0.49 -4.30
C ASP A 90 -23.34 -0.33 -5.43
N SER A 91 -23.93 0.85 -5.55
CA SER A 91 -24.96 1.14 -6.56
C SER A 91 -24.45 1.05 -8.00
N ILE A 92 -23.17 1.24 -8.24
CA ILE A 92 -22.54 1.12 -9.57
C ILE A 92 -21.93 -0.26 -9.82
N GLY A 93 -21.98 -1.17 -8.84
CA GLY A 93 -21.54 -2.55 -8.98
C GLY A 93 -20.02 -2.75 -8.86
N VAL A 94 -19.34 -1.99 -8.01
CA VAL A 94 -17.92 -2.21 -7.72
C VAL A 94 -17.75 -3.56 -7.03
N ASP A 95 -16.81 -4.38 -7.50
CA ASP A 95 -16.61 -5.76 -7.03
C ASP A 95 -16.01 -5.80 -5.62
N ALA A 96 -15.02 -4.96 -5.35
CA ALA A 96 -14.40 -4.90 -4.04
C ALA A 96 -13.89 -3.50 -3.69
N ILE A 97 -13.75 -3.24 -2.40
CA ILE A 97 -13.01 -2.08 -1.88
C ILE A 97 -11.72 -2.53 -1.19
N ILE A 98 -10.62 -1.80 -1.45
CA ILE A 98 -9.33 -2.04 -0.79
C ILE A 98 -9.25 -1.12 0.43
N VAL A 99 -9.16 -1.71 1.62
CA VAL A 99 -9.41 -1.06 2.91
C VAL A 99 -8.14 -1.03 3.77
N GLN A 100 -7.92 0.07 4.50
CA GLN A 100 -6.93 0.19 5.57
C GLN A 100 -7.60 0.33 6.94
N ASP A 101 -8.57 1.23 7.07
CA ASP A 101 -9.22 1.60 8.32
C ASP A 101 -10.37 0.63 8.63
N LEU A 102 -10.42 0.07 9.85
CA LEU A 102 -11.48 -0.85 10.26
C LEU A 102 -12.86 -0.18 10.25
N ALA A 103 -12.95 1.15 10.46
CA ALA A 103 -14.20 1.89 10.32
C ALA A 103 -14.80 1.76 8.90
N VAL A 104 -13.95 1.73 7.86
CA VAL A 104 -14.39 1.52 6.48
C VAL A 104 -15.01 0.13 6.33
N ALA A 105 -14.37 -0.90 6.89
CA ALA A 105 -14.88 -2.27 6.84
C ALA A 105 -16.23 -2.40 7.56
N GLU A 106 -16.36 -1.84 8.76
CA GLU A 106 -17.59 -1.89 9.54
C GLU A 106 -18.74 -1.13 8.85
N ILE A 107 -18.47 0.03 8.27
CA ILE A 107 -19.47 0.78 7.51
C ILE A 107 -19.87 0.00 6.26
N ALA A 108 -18.92 -0.54 5.50
CA ALA A 108 -19.20 -1.30 4.28
C ALA A 108 -20.08 -2.52 4.55
N LYS A 109 -19.78 -3.32 5.57
CA LYS A 109 -20.63 -4.47 5.97
C LYS A 109 -22.07 -4.06 6.25
N ARG A 110 -22.28 -2.89 6.82
CA ARG A 110 -23.60 -2.39 7.18
C ARG A 110 -24.40 -1.86 5.99
N VAL A 111 -23.74 -1.13 5.07
CA VAL A 111 -24.44 -0.36 4.02
C VAL A 111 -24.27 -0.92 2.60
N ALA A 112 -23.32 -1.81 2.39
CA ALA A 112 -22.96 -2.42 1.10
C ALA A 112 -22.45 -3.87 1.30
N PRO A 113 -23.25 -4.77 1.86
CA PRO A 113 -22.81 -6.11 2.27
C PRO A 113 -22.36 -7.01 1.11
N ASN A 114 -22.67 -6.63 -0.13
CA ASN A 114 -22.27 -7.39 -1.33
C ASN A 114 -20.89 -6.98 -1.87
N ILE A 115 -20.35 -5.83 -1.46
CA ILE A 115 -19.00 -5.41 -1.85
C ILE A 115 -17.98 -6.21 -1.04
N HIS A 116 -17.06 -6.87 -1.73
CA HIS A 116 -15.99 -7.61 -1.07
C HIS A 116 -14.97 -6.67 -0.42
N LEU A 117 -14.41 -7.11 0.72
CA LEU A 117 -13.39 -6.39 1.45
C LEU A 117 -12.02 -6.98 1.15
N HIS A 118 -11.12 -6.17 0.57
CA HIS A 118 -9.72 -6.52 0.36
C HIS A 118 -8.85 -5.74 1.35
N GLY A 119 -8.10 -6.45 2.19
CA GLY A 119 -7.18 -5.83 3.14
C GLY A 119 -6.00 -5.18 2.42
N SER A 120 -5.80 -3.87 2.60
CA SER A 120 -4.68 -3.14 2.01
C SER A 120 -3.34 -3.59 2.61
N THR A 121 -2.25 -3.51 1.84
CA THR A 121 -0.88 -3.65 2.39
C THR A 121 -0.60 -2.67 3.54
N GLN A 122 -1.37 -1.58 3.66
CA GLN A 122 -1.28 -0.63 4.78
C GLN A 122 -1.86 -1.18 6.10
N MET A 123 -2.52 -2.33 6.09
CA MET A 123 -2.92 -3.07 7.29
C MET A 123 -1.78 -3.91 7.87
N THR A 124 -0.60 -3.92 7.24
CA THR A 124 0.63 -4.54 7.73
C THR A 124 0.48 -6.06 8.00
N ALA A 125 -0.19 -6.80 7.10
CA ALA A 125 -0.33 -8.25 7.24
C ALA A 125 1.00 -8.97 6.95
N ALA A 126 1.75 -9.28 8.00
CA ALA A 126 3.08 -9.89 7.93
C ALA A 126 3.16 -11.30 8.56
N THR A 127 2.03 -11.85 9.00
CA THR A 127 1.93 -13.20 9.59
C THR A 127 0.66 -13.90 9.14
N LEU A 128 0.63 -15.23 9.20
CA LEU A 128 -0.56 -16.03 9.01
C LEU A 128 -1.69 -15.59 9.96
N ASP A 129 -1.36 -15.35 11.22
CA ASP A 129 -2.36 -15.01 12.24
C ASP A 129 -2.96 -13.60 12.02
N ALA A 130 -2.20 -12.66 11.40
CA ALA A 130 -2.75 -11.39 10.96
C ALA A 130 -3.76 -11.59 9.81
N VAL A 131 -3.46 -12.46 8.85
CA VAL A 131 -4.39 -12.80 7.76
C VAL A 131 -5.67 -13.42 8.33
N ARG A 132 -5.55 -14.37 9.25
CA ARG A 132 -6.69 -15.00 9.93
C ARG A 132 -7.54 -14.02 10.72
N PHE A 133 -6.90 -13.04 11.37
CA PHE A 133 -7.64 -11.96 12.01
C PHE A 133 -8.52 -11.20 11.01
N TYR A 134 -7.97 -10.82 9.85
CA TYR A 134 -8.76 -10.14 8.82
C TYR A 134 -9.83 -11.05 8.18
N GLU A 135 -9.54 -12.33 8.01
CA GLU A 135 -10.56 -13.32 7.61
C GLU A 135 -11.76 -13.34 8.56
N SER A 136 -11.52 -13.33 9.87
CA SER A 136 -12.60 -13.30 10.88
C SER A 136 -13.45 -12.03 10.77
N LEU A 137 -12.88 -10.96 10.24
CA LEU A 137 -13.59 -9.71 9.96
C LEU A 137 -14.24 -9.69 8.56
N GLY A 138 -14.29 -10.83 7.84
CA GLY A 138 -14.95 -10.94 6.54
C GLY A 138 -14.16 -10.37 5.37
N PHE A 139 -12.84 -10.16 5.52
CA PHE A 139 -12.00 -9.84 4.37
C PHE A 139 -11.83 -11.09 3.51
N THR A 140 -12.21 -10.98 2.24
CA THR A 140 -12.10 -12.07 1.26
C THR A 140 -10.72 -12.19 0.67
N ARG A 141 -9.94 -11.10 0.68
CA ARG A 141 -8.56 -11.02 0.18
C ARG A 141 -7.69 -10.18 1.10
N VAL A 142 -6.42 -10.55 1.24
CA VAL A 142 -5.43 -9.79 2.02
C VAL A 142 -4.17 -9.54 1.17
N VAL A 143 -3.79 -8.25 1.06
CA VAL A 143 -2.53 -7.85 0.44
C VAL A 143 -1.42 -7.96 1.49
N LEU A 144 -0.50 -8.88 1.30
CA LEU A 144 0.59 -9.09 2.24
C LEU A 144 1.54 -7.90 2.33
N ALA A 145 2.22 -7.78 3.47
CA ALA A 145 3.36 -6.90 3.62
C ALA A 145 4.45 -7.27 2.60
N ARG A 146 5.13 -6.26 2.04
CA ARG A 146 6.12 -6.46 0.98
C ARG A 146 7.49 -6.93 1.48
N GLU A 147 7.60 -7.07 2.77
CA GLU A 147 8.80 -7.47 3.51
C GLU A 147 8.91 -8.99 3.73
N LEU A 148 7.95 -9.76 3.21
CA LEU A 148 7.92 -11.22 3.35
C LEU A 148 8.78 -11.92 2.31
N SER A 149 9.44 -13.01 2.74
CA SER A 149 10.15 -13.95 1.88
C SER A 149 9.18 -14.91 1.17
N LEU A 150 9.65 -15.57 0.11
CA LEU A 150 8.85 -16.58 -0.60
C LEU A 150 8.35 -17.71 0.32
N LYS A 151 9.17 -18.12 1.30
CA LYS A 151 8.79 -19.16 2.27
C LYS A 151 7.65 -18.74 3.17
N GLU A 152 7.68 -17.49 3.67
CA GLU A 152 6.62 -16.94 4.50
C GLU A 152 5.32 -16.78 3.69
N ILE A 153 5.40 -16.29 2.46
CA ILE A 153 4.26 -16.21 1.54
C ILE A 153 3.64 -17.60 1.31
N GLN A 154 4.48 -18.61 1.02
CA GLN A 154 4.02 -20.00 0.84
C GLN A 154 3.35 -20.57 2.09
N HIS A 155 3.92 -20.29 3.28
CA HIS A 155 3.34 -20.73 4.56
C HIS A 155 1.96 -20.10 4.76
N ILE A 156 1.82 -18.80 4.55
CA ILE A 156 0.55 -18.08 4.69
C ILE A 156 -0.49 -18.62 3.70
N CYS A 157 -0.16 -18.69 2.41
CA CYS A 157 -1.09 -19.16 1.36
C CYS A 157 -1.62 -20.57 1.65
N LYS A 158 -0.77 -21.44 2.20
CA LYS A 158 -1.15 -22.84 2.49
C LYS A 158 -2.13 -22.95 3.64
N HIS A 159 -2.15 -22.03 4.59
CA HIS A 159 -2.85 -22.17 5.87
C HIS A 159 -3.94 -21.11 6.10
N CYS A 160 -4.17 -20.21 5.15
CA CYS A 160 -5.28 -19.23 5.19
C CYS A 160 -6.41 -19.67 4.26
N LYS A 161 -7.57 -19.03 4.41
CA LYS A 161 -8.76 -19.21 3.56
C LYS A 161 -8.95 -18.04 2.58
N ALA A 162 -8.55 -16.84 2.98
CA ALA A 162 -8.60 -15.65 2.16
C ALA A 162 -7.69 -15.79 0.93
N GLU A 163 -8.04 -15.13 -0.13
CA GLU A 163 -7.16 -14.93 -1.27
C GLU A 163 -5.94 -14.09 -0.88
N ILE A 164 -4.79 -14.46 -1.36
CA ILE A 164 -3.53 -13.77 -1.08
C ILE A 164 -3.09 -12.96 -2.30
N GLU A 165 -2.91 -11.65 -2.09
CA GLU A 165 -2.42 -10.71 -3.08
C GLU A 165 -1.00 -10.26 -2.73
N VAL A 166 -0.11 -10.26 -3.73
CA VAL A 166 1.30 -9.82 -3.59
C VAL A 166 1.64 -8.77 -4.63
N PHE A 167 2.37 -7.74 -4.24
CA PHE A 167 2.97 -6.83 -5.23
C PHE A 167 4.10 -7.53 -5.98
N VAL A 168 4.05 -7.50 -7.32
CA VAL A 168 5.06 -8.14 -8.17
C VAL A 168 5.90 -7.17 -8.98
N HIS A 169 5.45 -5.90 -9.13
CA HIS A 169 6.18 -4.91 -9.92
C HIS A 169 5.94 -3.48 -9.44
N GLY A 170 6.98 -2.63 -9.58
CA GLY A 170 6.89 -1.19 -9.41
C GLY A 170 7.43 -0.67 -8.08
N ALA A 171 6.98 0.52 -7.66
CA ALA A 171 7.58 1.24 -6.54
C ALA A 171 7.46 0.49 -5.21
N LEU A 172 8.60 0.33 -4.52
CA LEU A 172 8.70 -0.24 -3.18
C LEU A 172 8.75 0.86 -2.12
N CYS A 173 8.10 0.64 -0.98
CA CYS A 173 8.24 1.45 0.22
C CYS A 173 9.39 0.89 1.08
N VAL A 174 10.20 1.75 1.68
CA VAL A 174 11.29 1.32 2.58
C VAL A 174 10.79 1.02 3.99
N CYS A 175 9.67 1.63 4.39
CA CYS A 175 8.98 1.37 5.66
C CYS A 175 7.89 0.32 5.46
N TYR A 176 7.58 -0.43 6.50
CA TYR A 176 6.33 -1.19 6.52
C TYR A 176 5.14 -0.27 6.21
N SER A 177 4.33 -0.67 5.23
CA SER A 177 3.19 0.13 4.78
C SER A 177 2.15 0.23 5.88
N GLY A 178 1.64 1.44 6.14
CA GLY A 178 0.73 1.72 7.26
C GLY A 178 1.45 2.18 8.54
N GLN A 179 2.76 1.96 8.67
CA GLN A 179 3.54 2.28 9.87
C GLN A 179 4.45 3.51 9.70
N CYS A 180 4.38 4.22 8.56
CA CYS A 180 5.27 5.34 8.27
C CYS A 180 4.65 6.69 8.63
N LEU A 181 5.28 7.40 9.57
CA LEU A 181 4.93 8.76 9.99
C LEU A 181 5.91 9.82 9.48
N MET A 182 6.98 9.43 8.75
CA MET A 182 8.07 10.33 8.36
C MET A 182 7.58 11.52 7.53
N SER A 183 6.68 11.28 6.58
CA SER A 183 6.16 12.35 5.71
C SER A 183 5.25 13.33 6.45
N SER A 184 4.47 12.88 7.43
CA SER A 184 3.60 13.73 8.23
C SER A 184 4.40 14.57 9.23
N PHE A 185 5.39 14.00 9.92
CA PHE A 185 6.20 14.74 10.90
C PHE A 185 7.11 15.76 10.24
N ILE A 186 7.75 15.46 9.12
CA ILE A 186 8.62 16.39 8.40
C ILE A 186 7.83 17.49 7.67
N GLY A 187 6.72 17.15 7.02
CA GLY A 187 6.04 18.06 6.09
C GLY A 187 4.53 18.20 6.26
N GLY A 188 3.92 17.61 7.29
CA GLY A 188 2.47 17.66 7.51
C GLY A 188 1.63 16.85 6.50
N ARG A 189 2.27 16.03 5.65
CA ARG A 189 1.63 15.24 4.59
C ARG A 189 1.64 13.76 4.95
N SER A 190 0.50 13.25 5.42
CA SER A 190 0.42 11.86 5.87
C SER A 190 0.42 10.85 4.72
N GLY A 191 1.26 9.80 4.85
CA GLY A 191 1.20 8.62 3.99
C GLY A 191 -0.06 7.79 4.21
N ASN A 192 -0.54 7.73 5.46
CA ASN A 192 -1.75 7.03 5.86
C ASN A 192 -3.04 7.79 5.48
N ARG A 193 -2.90 9.03 5.00
CA ARG A 193 -3.98 9.87 4.48
C ARG A 193 -3.83 10.17 2.98
N GLY A 194 -2.96 9.41 2.28
CA GLY A 194 -2.81 9.51 0.83
C GLY A 194 -1.95 10.67 0.32
N ALA A 195 -1.33 11.46 1.20
CA ALA A 195 -0.60 12.68 0.85
C ALA A 195 0.93 12.55 0.95
N CYS A 196 1.50 11.34 0.99
CA CYS A 196 2.92 11.10 1.19
C CYS A 196 3.80 11.91 0.23
N ALA A 197 4.73 12.72 0.80
CA ALA A 197 5.70 13.51 0.06
C ALA A 197 6.97 12.72 -0.35
N GLN A 198 7.04 11.42 0.00
CA GLN A 198 8.18 10.54 -0.28
C GLN A 198 9.53 11.07 0.27
N PRO A 199 9.63 11.48 1.56
CA PRO A 199 10.89 11.95 2.11
C PRO A 199 12.02 10.90 2.02
N CYS A 200 11.70 9.60 2.05
CA CYS A 200 12.67 8.53 1.83
C CYS A 200 13.36 8.57 0.45
N ARG A 201 12.81 9.31 -0.53
CA ARG A 201 13.41 9.52 -1.86
C ARG A 201 14.31 10.77 -1.95
N LEU A 202 14.51 11.46 -0.82
CA LEU A 202 15.40 12.62 -0.72
C LEU A 202 16.83 12.18 -0.32
N PRO A 203 17.83 13.03 -0.55
CA PRO A 203 19.20 12.75 -0.14
C PRO A 203 19.38 12.93 1.37
N TYR A 204 20.17 12.04 1.98
CA TYR A 204 20.60 12.06 3.37
C TYR A 204 22.09 11.79 3.48
N GLU A 205 22.75 12.40 4.46
CA GLU A 205 24.08 12.03 4.92
C GLU A 205 23.94 11.05 6.10
N LEU A 206 24.72 9.97 6.08
CA LEU A 206 24.83 9.09 7.25
C LEU A 206 25.95 9.58 8.14
N LEU A 207 25.61 9.98 9.36
CA LEU A 207 26.55 10.52 10.35
C LEU A 207 26.87 9.48 11.42
N ASP A 208 28.14 9.50 11.87
CA ASP A 208 28.61 8.78 13.05
C ASP A 208 28.30 9.53 14.37
N SER A 209 28.75 9.00 15.50
CA SER A 209 28.57 9.60 16.83
C SER A 209 29.27 10.96 17.02
N LYS A 210 30.24 11.29 16.16
CA LYS A 210 30.93 12.60 16.15
C LYS A 210 30.25 13.61 15.27
N GLY A 211 29.24 13.20 14.49
CA GLY A 211 28.54 14.02 13.50
C GLY A 211 29.28 14.13 12.18
N GLU A 212 30.25 13.23 11.91
CA GLU A 212 30.99 13.18 10.66
C GLU A 212 30.28 12.25 9.68
N SER A 213 30.26 12.63 8.39
CA SER A 213 29.67 11.80 7.33
C SER A 213 30.54 10.58 7.06
N VAL A 214 29.94 9.39 7.14
CA VAL A 214 30.65 8.11 6.89
C VAL A 214 30.62 7.67 5.43
N LEU A 215 29.97 8.44 4.55
CA LEU A 215 29.82 8.12 3.13
C LEU A 215 30.26 9.26 2.22
N PRO A 216 30.69 8.95 0.98
CA PRO A 216 30.93 9.96 -0.03
C PRO A 216 29.65 10.75 -0.37
N LYS A 217 29.76 12.06 -0.63
CA LYS A 217 28.61 12.94 -0.91
C LYS A 217 27.69 12.49 -2.04
N HIS A 218 28.19 11.72 -3.01
CA HIS A 218 27.37 11.21 -4.11
C HIS A 218 26.54 9.98 -3.74
N GLU A 219 26.80 9.38 -2.60
CA GLU A 219 26.00 8.29 -2.05
C GLU A 219 24.99 8.84 -1.03
N ALA A 220 23.92 9.41 -1.51
CA ALA A 220 22.99 10.16 -0.66
C ALA A 220 21.57 9.59 -0.58
N TYR A 221 21.14 8.76 -1.53
CA TYR A 221 19.76 8.24 -1.56
C TYR A 221 19.64 6.91 -0.79
N LEU A 222 20.05 6.98 0.48
CA LEU A 222 20.21 5.82 1.36
C LEU A 222 18.92 5.07 1.68
N LEU A 223 17.79 5.76 1.64
CA LEU A 223 16.46 5.25 1.95
C LEU A 223 15.59 5.06 0.70
N SER A 224 16.14 5.22 -0.50
CA SER A 224 15.41 5.16 -1.76
C SER A 224 15.49 3.76 -2.40
N PRO A 225 14.50 2.86 -2.23
CA PRO A 225 14.56 1.54 -2.83
C PRO A 225 14.47 1.61 -4.37
N LYS A 226 15.09 0.64 -5.03
CA LYS A 226 14.80 0.28 -6.42
C LYS A 226 13.34 -0.16 -6.55
N ASP A 227 12.85 -0.24 -7.77
CA ASP A 227 11.52 -0.76 -8.03
C ASP A 227 11.52 -2.30 -7.92
N LEU A 228 10.42 -2.83 -7.39
CA LEU A 228 10.22 -4.27 -7.29
C LEU A 228 10.06 -4.88 -8.67
N ASN A 229 10.61 -6.07 -8.88
CA ASN A 229 10.40 -6.86 -10.08
C ASN A 229 10.51 -8.37 -9.77
N TYR A 230 9.36 -9.06 -9.79
CA TYR A 230 9.25 -10.49 -9.55
C TYR A 230 9.00 -11.29 -10.84
N SER A 231 9.26 -10.70 -12.01
CA SER A 231 9.00 -11.37 -13.30
C SER A 231 9.71 -12.72 -13.45
N GLU A 232 10.89 -12.89 -12.84
CA GLU A 232 11.64 -14.17 -12.82
C GLU A 232 11.05 -15.19 -11.85
N HIS A 233 10.26 -14.75 -10.88
CA HIS A 233 9.74 -15.56 -9.77
C HIS A 233 8.23 -15.86 -9.86
N MET A 234 7.60 -15.56 -10.99
CA MET A 234 6.15 -15.72 -11.15
C MET A 234 5.71 -17.16 -10.92
N ASN A 235 6.43 -18.14 -11.48
CA ASN A 235 6.11 -19.55 -11.29
C ASN A 235 6.23 -20.02 -9.83
N GLU A 236 7.20 -19.49 -9.10
CA GLU A 236 7.40 -19.79 -7.68
C GLU A 236 6.26 -19.22 -6.84
N LEU A 237 5.81 -17.99 -7.15
CA LEU A 237 4.67 -17.35 -6.48
C LEU A 237 3.35 -18.09 -6.79
N VAL A 238 3.15 -18.52 -8.03
CA VAL A 238 2.02 -19.37 -8.42
C VAL A 238 2.04 -20.69 -7.65
N ALA A 239 3.19 -21.35 -7.61
CA ALA A 239 3.37 -22.59 -6.86
C ALA A 239 3.22 -22.42 -5.34
N ALA A 240 3.53 -21.23 -4.81
CA ALA A 240 3.29 -20.85 -3.41
C ALA A 240 1.81 -20.69 -3.08
N GLY A 241 0.92 -20.55 -4.07
CA GLY A 241 -0.52 -20.39 -3.88
C GLY A 241 -1.01 -18.93 -3.87
N VAL A 242 -0.20 -17.99 -4.35
CA VAL A 242 -0.63 -16.59 -4.55
C VAL A 242 -1.73 -16.54 -5.60
N THR A 243 -2.83 -15.86 -5.30
CA THR A 243 -4.00 -15.77 -6.17
C THR A 243 -4.05 -14.49 -7.00
N SER A 244 -3.48 -13.38 -6.49
CA SER A 244 -3.49 -12.09 -7.18
C SER A 244 -2.10 -11.44 -7.24
N PHE A 245 -1.68 -11.06 -8.45
CA PHE A 245 -0.38 -10.46 -8.77
C PHE A 245 -0.55 -8.98 -9.08
N LYS A 246 -0.22 -8.13 -8.11
CA LYS A 246 -0.46 -6.69 -8.17
C LYS A 246 0.70 -5.91 -8.74
N VAL A 247 0.43 -5.08 -9.74
CA VAL A 247 1.39 -4.12 -10.29
C VAL A 247 1.16 -2.74 -9.68
N GLU A 248 2.18 -2.11 -9.10
CA GLU A 248 2.11 -0.70 -8.65
C GLU A 248 2.32 0.24 -9.84
N GLY A 249 1.44 1.24 -9.99
CA GLY A 249 1.58 2.15 -11.13
C GLY A 249 0.49 3.19 -11.33
N ARG A 250 -0.39 3.47 -10.35
CA ARG A 250 -1.53 4.42 -10.51
C ARG A 250 -1.13 5.83 -10.96
N MET A 251 0.10 6.27 -10.67
CA MET A 251 0.63 7.58 -11.11
C MET A 251 1.53 7.46 -12.34
N LYS A 252 1.53 6.34 -13.04
CA LYS A 252 2.36 6.10 -14.21
C LYS A 252 1.64 6.46 -15.51
N LYS A 253 2.43 6.62 -16.59
CA LYS A 253 1.89 6.89 -17.93
C LYS A 253 1.21 5.65 -18.53
N VAL A 254 0.33 5.85 -19.48
CA VAL A 254 -0.38 4.80 -20.24
C VAL A 254 0.58 3.77 -20.85
N SER A 255 1.70 4.24 -21.40
CA SER A 255 2.73 3.35 -22.00
C SER A 255 3.33 2.38 -20.99
N TYR A 256 3.51 2.81 -19.72
CA TYR A 256 3.98 1.94 -18.64
C TYR A 256 2.95 0.85 -18.33
N VAL A 257 1.67 1.21 -18.19
CA VAL A 257 0.60 0.24 -17.90
C VAL A 257 0.53 -0.81 -19.02
N ARG A 258 0.47 -0.35 -20.28
CA ARG A 258 0.44 -1.25 -21.45
C ARG A 258 1.60 -2.22 -21.47
N GLN A 259 2.79 -1.71 -21.28
CA GLN A 259 4.02 -2.50 -21.37
C GLN A 259 4.14 -3.48 -20.21
N VAL A 260 3.95 -3.02 -18.97
CA VAL A 260 4.13 -3.89 -17.80
C VAL A 260 3.03 -4.95 -17.73
N ILE A 261 1.76 -4.56 -17.88
CA ILE A 261 0.63 -5.51 -17.80
C ILE A 261 0.72 -6.52 -18.93
N GLY A 262 0.93 -6.07 -20.19
CA GLY A 262 1.07 -6.99 -21.32
C GLY A 262 2.22 -8.00 -21.14
N THR A 263 3.37 -7.53 -20.64
CA THR A 263 4.51 -8.42 -20.38
C THR A 263 4.22 -9.43 -19.27
N TYR A 264 3.57 -9.02 -18.15
CA TYR A 264 3.21 -9.96 -17.09
C TYR A 264 2.11 -10.94 -17.54
N ARG A 265 1.20 -10.53 -18.42
CA ARG A 265 0.20 -11.42 -19.04
C ARG A 265 0.87 -12.51 -19.86
N GLU A 266 1.79 -12.12 -20.75
CA GLU A 266 2.59 -13.08 -21.53
C GLU A 266 3.35 -14.07 -20.62
N ILE A 267 4.01 -13.57 -19.56
CA ILE A 267 4.75 -14.44 -18.61
C ILE A 267 3.81 -15.44 -17.92
N LEU A 268 2.63 -15.00 -17.51
CA LEU A 268 1.64 -15.88 -16.86
C LEU A 268 1.09 -16.93 -17.82
N ASP A 269 0.81 -16.53 -19.07
CA ASP A 269 0.26 -17.44 -20.11
C ASP A 269 1.28 -18.46 -20.58
N GLU A 270 2.54 -18.06 -20.72
CA GLU A 270 3.65 -18.92 -21.20
C GLU A 270 4.35 -19.67 -20.06
N ALA A 271 4.07 -19.33 -18.80
CA ALA A 271 4.75 -19.83 -17.60
C ALA A 271 6.30 -19.72 -17.70
N SER A 272 6.80 -18.73 -18.41
CA SER A 272 8.22 -18.50 -18.67
C SER A 272 8.50 -17.03 -18.97
N ILE A 273 9.75 -16.61 -18.78
CA ILE A 273 10.20 -15.27 -19.15
C ILE A 273 11.33 -15.36 -20.18
N HIS A 274 11.21 -14.58 -21.24
CA HIS A 274 12.18 -14.49 -22.34
C HIS A 274 12.94 -13.16 -22.32
N GLU A 275 14.05 -13.11 -23.05
CA GLU A 275 14.92 -11.93 -23.11
C GLU A 275 14.19 -10.67 -23.62
N ASN A 276 13.25 -10.82 -24.55
CA ASN A 276 12.45 -9.68 -25.05
C ASN A 276 11.56 -9.09 -23.95
N GLN A 277 10.97 -9.92 -23.09
CA GLN A 277 10.16 -9.50 -21.95
C GLN A 277 11.00 -8.78 -20.90
N ARG A 278 12.23 -9.28 -20.59
CA ARG A 278 13.19 -8.60 -19.72
C ARG A 278 13.54 -7.20 -20.26
N LYS A 279 13.83 -7.10 -21.55
CA LYS A 279 14.12 -5.82 -22.24
C LYS A 279 12.91 -4.90 -22.22
N ALA A 280 11.71 -5.43 -22.45
CA ALA A 280 10.48 -4.66 -22.36
C ALA A 280 10.31 -4.05 -20.96
N LEU A 281 10.39 -4.82 -19.88
CA LEU A 281 10.30 -4.31 -18.51
C LEU A 281 11.38 -3.27 -18.19
N ALA A 282 12.63 -3.50 -18.64
CA ALA A 282 13.75 -2.59 -18.43
C ALA A 282 13.60 -1.25 -19.17
N SER A 283 12.94 -1.22 -20.33
CA SER A 283 12.72 0.02 -21.09
C SER A 283 11.61 0.91 -20.52
N GLY A 284 10.70 0.34 -19.71
CA GLY A 284 9.71 1.10 -18.97
C GLY A 284 10.32 1.94 -17.85
N PHE A 285 9.49 2.81 -17.26
CA PHE A 285 9.97 3.59 -16.11
C PHE A 285 10.37 2.67 -14.95
N ASN A 286 11.65 2.72 -14.54
CA ASN A 286 12.13 2.03 -13.35
C ASN A 286 13.27 2.81 -12.68
N ARG A 287 13.53 2.53 -11.40
CA ARG A 287 14.65 3.05 -10.61
C ARG A 287 15.79 2.03 -10.47
N GLY A 288 15.92 1.12 -11.40
CA GLY A 288 16.58 -0.17 -11.27
C GLY A 288 15.64 -1.16 -10.60
N PHE A 289 15.92 -2.46 -10.76
CA PHE A 289 15.10 -3.53 -10.24
C PHE A 289 15.75 -4.26 -9.07
N SER A 290 14.92 -4.80 -8.20
CA SER A 290 15.30 -5.64 -7.07
C SER A 290 14.19 -6.63 -6.77
N THR A 291 14.54 -7.83 -6.32
CA THR A 291 13.65 -8.82 -5.70
C THR A 291 13.38 -8.50 -4.22
N ALA A 292 14.03 -7.45 -3.71
CA ALA A 292 13.89 -6.98 -2.34
C ALA A 292 13.98 -8.12 -1.30
N TYR A 293 12.87 -8.39 -0.61
CA TYR A 293 12.81 -9.35 0.49
C TYR A 293 12.48 -10.78 0.07
N LEU A 294 12.05 -11.01 -1.18
CA LEU A 294 11.61 -12.33 -1.64
C LEU A 294 12.73 -13.40 -1.53
N GLU A 295 13.98 -13.00 -1.78
CA GLU A 295 15.18 -13.85 -1.78
C GLU A 295 16.17 -13.49 -0.67
N ASP A 296 15.75 -12.80 0.40
CA ASP A 296 16.60 -12.32 1.50
C ASP A 296 17.77 -11.42 1.06
N THR A 297 17.67 -10.80 -0.11
CA THR A 297 18.73 -9.93 -0.67
C THR A 297 18.67 -8.50 -0.13
N VAL A 298 18.39 -8.37 1.17
CA VAL A 298 18.18 -7.08 1.83
C VAL A 298 19.48 -6.37 2.13
N GLY A 299 19.68 -5.18 1.51
CA GLY A 299 20.88 -4.39 1.77
C GLY A 299 21.07 -3.27 0.76
N ARG A 300 22.33 -2.81 0.61
CA ARG A 300 22.73 -1.72 -0.28
C ARG A 300 22.26 -1.92 -1.73
N GLN A 301 22.30 -3.16 -2.23
CA GLN A 301 21.87 -3.50 -3.60
C GLN A 301 20.40 -3.20 -3.86
N MET A 302 19.58 -3.16 -2.82
CA MET A 302 18.16 -2.82 -2.91
C MET A 302 17.92 -1.32 -3.09
N MET A 303 18.93 -0.46 -2.84
CA MET A 303 18.80 0.99 -2.84
C MET A 303 19.31 1.61 -4.14
N THR A 304 18.76 2.78 -4.50
CA THR A 304 19.19 3.53 -5.70
C THR A 304 20.48 4.32 -5.48
N VAL A 305 20.89 4.56 -4.27
CA VAL A 305 22.09 5.20 -3.72
C VAL A 305 22.44 6.54 -4.36
N VAL A 306 22.56 6.61 -5.68
CA VAL A 306 23.07 7.78 -6.43
C VAL A 306 21.95 8.69 -6.93
N ALA A 307 20.83 8.13 -7.40
CA ALA A 307 19.72 8.92 -7.93
C ALA A 307 18.37 8.19 -7.76
N PRO A 308 17.31 8.89 -7.33
CA PRO A 308 15.99 8.30 -7.06
C PRO A 308 15.11 8.24 -8.30
N ASN A 309 15.62 8.70 -9.45
CA ASN A 309 14.88 8.89 -10.69
C ASN A 309 14.94 7.65 -11.58
N HIS A 310 14.23 7.73 -12.70
CA HIS A 310 14.30 6.73 -13.76
C HIS A 310 15.76 6.43 -14.14
N GLN A 311 16.15 5.15 -14.08
CA GLN A 311 17.51 4.78 -14.48
C GLN A 311 17.68 4.77 -16.00
N GLY A 312 16.64 4.43 -16.74
CA GLY A 312 16.72 4.19 -18.17
C GLY A 312 17.30 2.82 -18.49
N LYS A 313 17.23 2.45 -19.75
CA LYS A 313 17.87 1.25 -20.29
C LYS A 313 19.35 1.48 -20.46
N PRO A 314 20.26 0.66 -19.91
CA PRO A 314 21.69 0.78 -20.21
C PRO A 314 21.91 0.55 -21.70
N ILE A 315 22.61 1.48 -22.35
CA ILE A 315 22.82 1.48 -23.81
C ILE A 315 24.30 1.63 -24.22
N GLY A 316 25.24 1.70 -23.26
CA GLY A 316 26.64 1.79 -23.57
C GLY A 316 27.43 2.72 -22.65
N GLU A 317 28.47 3.32 -23.16
CA GLU A 317 29.34 4.23 -22.42
C GLU A 317 29.75 5.44 -23.25
N SER A 318 30.06 6.54 -22.58
CA SER A 318 30.70 7.70 -23.21
C SER A 318 32.18 7.78 -22.84
N TYR A 319 33.01 8.23 -23.78
CA TYR A 319 34.41 8.41 -23.56
C TYR A 319 34.94 9.63 -24.35
N THR A 320 36.07 10.14 -23.94
CA THR A 320 36.73 11.27 -24.63
C THR A 320 37.91 10.77 -25.46
N LYS A 321 38.02 11.22 -26.72
CA LYS A 321 39.15 10.93 -27.59
C LYS A 321 39.54 12.18 -28.38
N LYS A 322 40.80 12.66 -28.25
CA LYS A 322 41.30 13.86 -28.91
C LYS A 322 40.43 15.10 -28.68
N GLY A 323 39.93 15.30 -27.44
CA GLY A 323 39.11 16.47 -27.08
C GLY A 323 37.67 16.42 -27.54
N GLU A 324 37.22 15.33 -28.14
CA GLU A 324 35.85 15.10 -28.59
C GLU A 324 35.18 14.01 -27.74
N VAL A 325 33.86 14.08 -27.54
CA VAL A 325 33.12 13.07 -26.82
C VAL A 325 32.43 12.10 -27.78
N TYR A 326 32.54 10.84 -27.45
CA TYR A 326 31.90 9.73 -28.18
C TYR A 326 30.91 9.01 -27.30
N LEU A 327 29.77 8.65 -27.88
CA LEU A 327 28.80 7.69 -27.30
C LEU A 327 28.98 6.37 -28.02
N SER A 328 29.47 5.36 -27.30
CA SER A 328 29.55 3.98 -27.77
C SER A 328 28.35 3.21 -27.29
N LEU A 329 27.49 2.86 -28.18
CA LEU A 329 26.18 2.26 -27.87
C LEU A 329 26.17 0.76 -28.16
N THR A 330 25.38 0.02 -27.43
CA THR A 330 25.12 -1.42 -27.66
C THR A 330 24.05 -1.67 -28.73
N GLU A 331 23.26 -0.65 -29.06
CA GLU A 331 22.21 -0.70 -30.08
C GLU A 331 21.98 0.71 -30.65
N PRO A 332 21.44 0.83 -31.86
CA PRO A 332 21.08 2.14 -32.44
C PRO A 332 20.01 2.85 -31.62
N ILE A 333 20.07 4.18 -31.57
CA ILE A 333 19.06 5.02 -30.92
C ILE A 333 18.44 6.00 -31.92
N GLU A 334 17.18 6.34 -31.73
CA GLU A 334 16.48 7.32 -32.55
C GLU A 334 16.95 8.74 -32.25
N GLN A 335 17.04 9.57 -33.30
CA GLN A 335 17.27 11.01 -33.17
C GLN A 335 16.17 11.65 -32.29
N GLY A 336 16.55 12.56 -31.40
CA GLY A 336 15.63 13.10 -30.39
C GLY A 336 15.52 12.26 -29.11
N SER A 337 16.21 11.12 -29.01
CA SER A 337 16.30 10.33 -27.80
C SER A 337 17.00 11.09 -26.68
N LEU A 338 16.45 10.99 -25.45
CA LEU A 338 17.08 11.54 -24.26
C LEU A 338 17.99 10.47 -23.64
N VAL A 339 19.28 10.77 -23.57
CA VAL A 339 20.31 9.92 -23.00
C VAL A 339 20.76 10.49 -21.66
N LYS A 340 20.84 9.63 -20.66
CA LYS A 340 21.37 9.92 -19.32
C LYS A 340 22.79 9.39 -19.23
N ILE A 341 23.73 10.20 -18.78
CA ILE A 341 25.11 9.83 -18.48
C ILE A 341 25.29 9.80 -16.95
N LEU A 342 25.70 8.65 -16.44
CA LEU A 342 26.10 8.48 -15.05
C LEU A 342 27.64 8.46 -14.97
N GLN A 343 28.21 9.50 -14.38
CA GLN A 343 29.66 9.64 -14.22
C GLN A 343 30.17 8.81 -13.03
N SER A 344 31.47 8.54 -13.01
CA SER A 344 32.12 7.80 -11.92
C SER A 344 32.04 8.50 -10.55
N ASN A 345 31.88 9.83 -10.53
CA ASN A 345 31.68 10.60 -9.31
C ASN A 345 30.21 10.62 -8.84
N GLY A 346 29.32 9.89 -9.52
CA GLY A 346 27.89 9.81 -9.23
C GLY A 346 27.06 10.97 -9.79
N SER A 347 27.67 11.95 -10.49
CA SER A 347 26.87 12.99 -11.13
C SER A 347 26.12 12.45 -12.34
N VAL A 348 24.94 13.03 -12.58
CA VAL A 348 24.02 12.63 -13.66
C VAL A 348 23.81 13.81 -14.58
N THR A 349 24.03 13.60 -15.88
CA THR A 349 23.79 14.59 -16.93
C THR A 349 22.86 14.00 -17.99
N TYR A 350 21.99 14.82 -18.57
CA TYR A 350 21.06 14.41 -19.62
C TYR A 350 21.38 15.14 -20.92
N TYR A 351 21.35 14.41 -22.03
CA TYR A 351 21.52 14.94 -23.38
C TYR A 351 20.42 14.43 -24.29
N THR A 352 19.95 15.31 -25.17
CA THR A 352 19.13 14.89 -26.31
C THR A 352 20.04 14.59 -27.48
N VAL A 353 19.92 13.44 -28.12
CA VAL A 353 20.65 13.12 -29.35
C VAL A 353 19.95 13.82 -30.51
N ASP A 354 20.48 14.97 -30.90
CA ASP A 354 19.94 15.84 -31.95
C ASP A 354 20.96 15.96 -33.10
N ASP A 355 20.79 16.95 -33.98
CA ASP A 355 21.62 17.19 -35.15
C ASP A 355 23.07 17.60 -34.81
N GLU A 356 23.36 17.94 -33.56
CA GLU A 356 24.74 18.24 -33.09
C GLU A 356 25.60 16.97 -32.92
N TRP A 357 24.95 15.79 -32.91
CA TRP A 357 25.61 14.50 -32.82
C TRP A 357 25.79 13.88 -34.20
N THR A 358 27.05 13.74 -34.61
CA THR A 358 27.41 13.08 -35.87
C THR A 358 27.38 11.56 -35.68
N CYS A 359 26.51 10.87 -36.43
CA CYS A 359 26.51 9.42 -36.50
C CYS A 359 27.75 8.94 -37.24
N VAL A 360 28.65 8.24 -36.55
CA VAL A 360 29.88 7.66 -37.13
C VAL A 360 29.58 6.22 -37.62
N SER A 361 28.75 5.51 -36.90
CA SER A 361 28.18 4.21 -37.28
C SER A 361 26.87 4.02 -36.50
N ASP A 362 26.08 2.97 -36.79
CA ASP A 362 24.81 2.70 -36.17
C ASP A 362 24.85 2.70 -34.62
N THR A 363 26.01 2.46 -34.02
CA THR A 363 26.21 2.38 -32.58
C THR A 363 27.28 3.35 -32.04
N LEU A 364 27.83 4.23 -32.92
CA LEU A 364 28.88 5.20 -32.51
C LEU A 364 28.49 6.61 -32.95
N TYR A 365 28.28 7.48 -31.97
CA TYR A 365 27.97 8.88 -32.16
C TYR A 365 29.13 9.75 -31.66
N LYS A 366 29.43 10.82 -32.38
CA LYS A 366 30.44 11.81 -32.04
C LYS A 366 29.76 13.16 -31.81
N GLY A 367 29.98 13.75 -30.65
CA GLY A 367 29.44 15.06 -30.28
C GLY A 367 30.51 16.12 -30.24
N ARG A 368 30.14 17.41 -30.34
CA ARG A 368 31.04 18.54 -30.08
C ARG A 368 31.36 18.58 -28.58
N PRO A 369 32.60 19.01 -28.23
CA PRO A 369 32.91 19.22 -26.81
C PRO A 369 32.12 20.44 -26.30
N ALA A 370 30.96 20.19 -25.69
CA ALA A 370 30.36 21.18 -24.82
C ALA A 370 31.12 21.19 -23.49
N GLU A 371 31.45 22.37 -22.96
CA GLU A 371 31.99 22.47 -21.60
C GLU A 371 31.09 21.70 -20.63
N GLY A 372 31.63 20.65 -20.02
CA GLY A 372 30.87 19.81 -19.05
C GLY A 372 30.30 18.50 -19.57
N LEU A 373 30.60 18.05 -20.83
CA LEU A 373 30.20 16.73 -21.31
C LEU A 373 30.86 15.62 -20.47
N ALA A 374 30.01 14.85 -19.82
CA ALA A 374 30.36 13.83 -18.85
C ALA A 374 30.83 12.54 -19.53
N VAL A 375 31.85 11.90 -18.97
CA VAL A 375 32.26 10.54 -19.33
C VAL A 375 31.67 9.57 -18.31
N GLY A 376 30.97 8.52 -18.77
CA GLY A 376 30.36 7.55 -17.90
C GLY A 376 29.46 6.56 -18.62
N GLN A 377 28.69 5.83 -17.84
CA GLN A 377 27.70 4.87 -18.33
C GLN A 377 26.50 5.58 -18.95
N LEU A 378 26.07 5.09 -20.10
CA LEU A 378 24.94 5.63 -20.86
C LEU A 378 23.67 4.83 -20.62
N TYR A 379 22.59 5.57 -20.41
CA TYR A 379 21.24 5.01 -20.29
C TYR A 379 20.28 5.75 -21.22
N LEU A 380 19.44 5.02 -21.92
CA LEU A 380 18.32 5.59 -22.67
C LEU A 380 17.20 5.98 -21.69
N ALA A 381 17.02 7.28 -21.48
CA ALA A 381 16.00 7.81 -20.56
C ALA A 381 14.63 7.97 -21.22
N SER A 382 14.57 8.30 -22.50
CA SER A 382 13.34 8.25 -23.30
C SER A 382 13.67 8.28 -24.79
N THR A 383 12.81 7.66 -25.61
CA THR A 383 12.78 7.83 -27.06
C THR A 383 11.96 9.06 -27.45
N PRO A 384 12.17 9.65 -28.63
CA PRO A 384 11.35 10.75 -29.11
C PRO A 384 9.87 10.38 -29.12
N LYS A 385 9.01 11.35 -28.82
CA LYS A 385 7.57 11.17 -28.89
C LYS A 385 7.09 11.06 -30.34
N ASN A 386 7.35 9.95 -31.00
CA ASN A 386 6.75 9.61 -32.29
C ASN A 386 5.41 8.88 -32.17
N THR A 387 4.81 8.91 -31.00
CA THR A 387 3.40 8.59 -30.87
C THR A 387 2.62 9.91 -30.81
N LYS A 388 2.17 10.42 -31.98
CA LYS A 388 0.88 11.08 -32.01
C LYS A 388 0.01 10.23 -31.09
N SER A 389 -0.49 10.78 -29.99
CA SER A 389 -1.59 10.17 -29.25
C SER A 389 -2.67 9.94 -30.29
N ARG A 390 -2.76 8.72 -30.82
CA ARG A 390 -3.99 8.31 -31.48
C ARG A 390 -5.02 8.53 -30.41
N GLY A 391 -5.99 9.41 -30.68
CA GLY A 391 -7.15 9.59 -29.82
C GLY A 391 -7.72 8.23 -29.46
N LEU A 392 -8.49 8.11 -28.40
CA LEU A 392 -9.12 6.89 -27.90
C LEU A 392 -9.17 5.85 -29.03
N GLN A 393 -8.18 4.95 -29.08
CA GLN A 393 -8.08 3.97 -30.16
C GLN A 393 -9.30 3.08 -30.01
N GLU A 394 -9.92 2.69 -31.13
CA GLU A 394 -10.90 1.62 -31.15
C GLU A 394 -10.38 0.45 -30.31
N PHE A 395 -11.22 -0.03 -29.40
CA PHE A 395 -10.97 -1.23 -28.60
C PHE A 395 -10.54 -2.36 -29.53
N THR A 396 -9.39 -2.95 -29.25
CA THR A 396 -8.91 -4.12 -30.00
C THR A 396 -9.49 -5.41 -29.44
N ARG A 397 -9.76 -5.46 -28.12
CA ARG A 397 -10.41 -6.60 -27.47
C ARG A 397 -11.92 -6.52 -27.68
N LYS A 398 -12.43 -7.28 -28.64
CA LYS A 398 -13.84 -7.33 -28.99
C LYS A 398 -14.30 -8.79 -29.07
N TYR A 399 -15.56 -9.03 -28.67
CA TYR A 399 -16.20 -10.31 -28.88
C TYR A 399 -16.61 -10.45 -30.33
N ASP A 400 -16.33 -11.58 -30.96
CA ASP A 400 -16.89 -11.95 -32.24
C ASP A 400 -18.34 -12.42 -32.07
N MET A 401 -19.24 -11.82 -32.85
CA MET A 401 -20.68 -12.00 -32.76
C MET A 401 -21.24 -12.55 -34.06
N SER A 402 -21.89 -13.68 -34.03
CA SER A 402 -22.71 -14.25 -35.10
C SER A 402 -24.16 -13.84 -34.92
N VAL A 403 -24.83 -13.45 -35.99
CA VAL A 403 -26.22 -12.98 -35.96
C VAL A 403 -27.09 -13.80 -36.87
N TYR A 404 -28.21 -14.24 -36.32
CA TYR A 404 -29.26 -14.98 -37.07
C TYR A 404 -30.55 -14.16 -37.04
N LEU A 405 -31.00 -13.75 -38.23
CA LEU A 405 -32.27 -13.05 -38.40
C LEU A 405 -33.36 -14.07 -38.80
N SER A 406 -34.48 -14.05 -38.12
CA SER A 406 -35.59 -14.98 -38.34
C SER A 406 -36.96 -14.30 -38.30
N ILE A 407 -37.98 -15.01 -38.69
CA ILE A 407 -39.39 -14.59 -38.61
C ILE A 407 -40.05 -15.48 -37.57
N GLY A 408 -40.31 -14.91 -36.37
CA GLY A 408 -41.06 -15.55 -35.32
C GLY A 408 -42.57 -15.45 -35.50
N SER A 409 -43.33 -16.29 -34.79
CA SER A 409 -44.79 -16.23 -34.71
C SER A 409 -45.26 -16.57 -33.31
N ASN A 410 -46.18 -15.78 -32.75
CA ASN A 410 -46.85 -16.07 -31.46
C ASN A 410 -48.23 -16.73 -31.65
N GLY A 411 -48.55 -17.20 -32.88
CA GLY A 411 -49.81 -17.82 -33.19
C GLY A 411 -50.88 -16.82 -33.68
N GLU A 412 -50.74 -15.53 -33.43
CA GLU A 412 -51.68 -14.48 -33.88
C GLU A 412 -50.99 -13.53 -34.87
N THR A 413 -49.74 -13.18 -34.61
CA THR A 413 -48.95 -12.27 -35.47
C THR A 413 -47.52 -12.79 -35.68
N ASN A 414 -46.98 -12.52 -36.84
CA ASN A 414 -45.56 -12.73 -37.10
C ASN A 414 -44.79 -11.49 -36.65
N TYR A 415 -43.48 -11.66 -36.35
CA TYR A 415 -42.57 -10.59 -35.98
C TYR A 415 -41.17 -10.89 -36.50
N THR A 416 -40.28 -9.91 -36.52
CA THR A 416 -38.88 -10.11 -36.83
C THR A 416 -38.08 -10.42 -35.55
N GLU A 417 -37.27 -11.47 -35.57
CA GLU A 417 -36.43 -11.90 -34.48
C GLU A 417 -34.96 -11.87 -34.90
N LEU A 418 -34.10 -11.47 -33.97
CA LEU A 418 -32.66 -11.48 -34.14
C LEU A 418 -32.01 -12.21 -32.94
N THR A 419 -31.32 -13.31 -33.22
CA THR A 419 -30.50 -14.02 -32.23
C THR A 419 -29.04 -13.67 -32.46
N ALA A 420 -28.37 -13.11 -31.46
CA ALA A 420 -26.95 -12.83 -31.46
C ALA A 420 -26.23 -13.84 -30.56
N ILE A 421 -25.14 -14.44 -31.06
CA ILE A 421 -24.36 -15.49 -30.38
C ILE A 421 -22.91 -15.05 -30.38
N LEU A 422 -22.27 -15.03 -29.19
CA LEU A 422 -20.83 -14.78 -29.04
C LEU A 422 -20.04 -16.07 -29.17
N ASP A 423 -18.75 -15.98 -29.46
CA ASP A 423 -17.84 -17.13 -29.54
C ASP A 423 -17.79 -17.94 -28.22
N SER A 424 -18.09 -17.31 -27.09
CA SER A 424 -18.24 -17.97 -25.79
C SER A 424 -19.47 -18.91 -25.69
N GLY A 425 -20.37 -18.87 -26.65
CA GLY A 425 -21.65 -19.57 -26.66
C GLY A 425 -22.77 -18.78 -25.95
N LEU A 426 -22.51 -17.60 -25.39
CA LEU A 426 -23.57 -16.74 -24.85
C LEU A 426 -24.46 -16.27 -25.98
N SER A 427 -25.78 -16.42 -25.85
CA SER A 427 -26.75 -16.04 -26.85
C SER A 427 -27.87 -15.17 -26.25
N VAL A 428 -28.32 -14.21 -27.02
CA VAL A 428 -29.50 -13.39 -26.71
C VAL A 428 -30.42 -13.33 -27.92
N THR A 429 -31.72 -13.29 -27.70
CA THR A 429 -32.73 -13.12 -28.74
C THR A 429 -33.54 -11.86 -28.43
N VAL A 430 -33.68 -11.00 -29.44
CA VAL A 430 -34.47 -9.77 -29.41
C VAL A 430 -35.50 -9.77 -30.50
N THR A 431 -36.63 -9.14 -30.29
CA THR A 431 -37.77 -9.13 -31.24
C THR A 431 -38.16 -7.72 -31.59
N ASN A 432 -38.75 -7.60 -32.78
CA ASN A 432 -39.37 -6.36 -33.29
C ASN A 432 -40.70 -6.69 -33.94
N GLU A 433 -41.75 -5.97 -33.59
CA GLU A 433 -43.12 -6.22 -34.08
C GLU A 433 -43.28 -6.08 -35.62
N TYR A 434 -42.24 -5.62 -36.30
CA TYR A 434 -42.24 -5.51 -37.74
C TYR A 434 -42.33 -6.86 -38.44
N VAL A 435 -43.37 -7.07 -39.23
CA VAL A 435 -43.54 -8.25 -40.09
C VAL A 435 -42.88 -7.97 -41.44
N PRO A 436 -41.84 -8.74 -41.87
CA PRO A 436 -41.18 -8.48 -43.13
C PRO A 436 -42.10 -8.71 -44.28
N ALA A 437 -42.29 -7.67 -45.11
CA ALA A 437 -43.09 -7.76 -46.33
C ALA A 437 -42.35 -8.51 -47.42
N ILE A 438 -43.09 -9.22 -48.29
CA ILE A 438 -42.57 -9.79 -49.54
C ILE A 438 -42.24 -8.63 -50.48
N ALA A 439 -40.99 -8.58 -50.96
CA ALA A 439 -40.53 -7.51 -51.85
C ALA A 439 -41.16 -7.58 -53.25
N ASN A 440 -41.77 -6.51 -53.67
CA ASN A 440 -42.38 -6.43 -55.04
C ASN A 440 -41.34 -6.24 -56.17
N LYS A 441 -40.11 -5.81 -55.84
CA LYS A 441 -39.06 -5.53 -56.85
C LYS A 441 -37.69 -6.12 -56.44
N VAL A 442 -37.11 -5.69 -55.29
CA VAL A 442 -35.79 -6.11 -54.85
C VAL A 442 -35.85 -6.44 -53.37
N PRO A 443 -35.57 -7.67 -52.91
CA PRO A 443 -35.48 -8.03 -51.50
C PRO A 443 -34.26 -7.37 -50.84
N THR A 444 -34.28 -7.29 -49.54
CA THR A 444 -33.12 -6.83 -48.77
C THR A 444 -32.01 -7.89 -48.88
N SER A 445 -30.90 -7.55 -49.51
CA SER A 445 -29.77 -8.48 -49.70
C SER A 445 -29.02 -8.76 -48.37
N LEU A 446 -28.38 -9.91 -48.31
CA LEU A 446 -27.51 -10.28 -47.16
C LEU A 446 -26.44 -9.20 -46.89
N GLU A 447 -25.82 -8.66 -47.97
CA GLU A 447 -24.81 -7.59 -47.85
C GLU A 447 -25.36 -6.36 -47.17
N LYS A 448 -26.60 -5.96 -47.52
CA LYS A 448 -27.26 -4.81 -46.93
C LYS A 448 -27.64 -5.04 -45.46
N VAL A 449 -28.09 -6.26 -45.10
CA VAL A 449 -28.33 -6.65 -43.71
C VAL A 449 -27.01 -6.63 -42.92
N THR A 450 -25.97 -7.24 -43.47
CA THR A 450 -24.61 -7.27 -42.88
C THR A 450 -24.06 -5.85 -42.65
N GLU A 451 -24.22 -4.95 -43.66
CA GLU A 451 -23.82 -3.54 -43.50
C GLU A 451 -24.54 -2.85 -42.34
N GLN A 452 -25.87 -3.01 -42.24
CA GLN A 452 -26.63 -2.34 -41.17
C GLN A 452 -26.37 -2.92 -39.79
N LEU A 453 -26.28 -4.24 -39.65
CA LEU A 453 -26.00 -4.93 -38.41
C LEU A 453 -24.53 -4.77 -37.99
N GLY A 454 -23.62 -4.62 -38.97
CA GLY A 454 -22.18 -4.42 -38.74
C GLY A 454 -21.80 -3.00 -38.27
N ARG A 455 -22.72 -2.05 -38.23
CA ARG A 455 -22.49 -0.67 -37.73
C ARG A 455 -22.42 -0.65 -36.20
N LEU A 456 -21.50 -1.41 -35.63
CA LEU A 456 -21.34 -1.59 -34.16
C LEU A 456 -20.52 -0.46 -33.48
N GLY A 457 -19.84 0.37 -34.30
CA GLY A 457 -19.15 1.57 -33.81
C GLY A 457 -18.17 1.30 -32.64
N ASN A 458 -18.36 2.00 -31.51
CA ASN A 458 -17.51 1.88 -30.33
C ASN A 458 -17.93 0.78 -29.34
N THR A 459 -18.84 -0.14 -29.76
CA THR A 459 -19.21 -1.27 -28.92
C THR A 459 -18.08 -2.30 -28.84
N LEU A 460 -18.12 -3.16 -27.82
CA LEU A 460 -17.15 -4.25 -27.60
C LEU A 460 -17.44 -5.50 -28.46
N PHE A 461 -18.26 -5.36 -29.51
CA PHE A 461 -18.63 -6.45 -30.41
C PHE A 461 -18.12 -6.20 -31.83
N ARG A 462 -17.83 -7.29 -32.55
CA ARG A 462 -17.47 -7.31 -33.95
C ARG A 462 -18.33 -8.35 -34.65
N LEU A 463 -19.00 -7.96 -35.71
CA LEU A 463 -19.84 -8.86 -36.50
C LEU A 463 -18.93 -9.82 -37.27
N SER A 464 -19.06 -11.12 -37.04
CA SER A 464 -18.28 -12.17 -37.69
C SER A 464 -19.11 -12.94 -38.76
N TYR A 465 -20.40 -13.14 -38.47
CA TYR A 465 -21.29 -13.91 -39.34
C TYR A 465 -22.70 -13.37 -39.27
N VAL A 466 -23.43 -13.45 -40.43
CA VAL A 466 -24.85 -13.09 -40.52
C VAL A 466 -25.56 -14.17 -41.32
N ASP A 467 -26.67 -14.64 -40.77
CA ASP A 467 -27.62 -15.50 -41.48
C ASP A 467 -28.98 -14.85 -41.55
N ILE A 468 -29.66 -15.01 -42.67
CA ILE A 468 -31.01 -14.46 -42.91
C ILE A 468 -31.93 -15.55 -43.48
N PRO A 469 -33.26 -15.52 -43.19
CA PRO A 469 -34.16 -16.53 -43.69
C PRO A 469 -34.28 -16.46 -45.21
N ASP A 470 -34.39 -17.64 -45.85
CA ASP A 470 -34.61 -17.77 -47.28
C ASP A 470 -35.95 -17.12 -47.70
N GLY A 471 -35.94 -16.27 -48.70
CA GLY A 471 -37.14 -15.64 -49.24
C GLY A 471 -36.96 -14.20 -49.67
N PRO A 472 -37.90 -13.67 -50.46
CA PRO A 472 -37.82 -12.28 -50.98
C PRO A 472 -38.28 -11.26 -49.91
N TYR A 473 -37.74 -11.29 -48.72
CA TYR A 473 -38.15 -10.40 -47.65
C TYR A 473 -37.52 -9.01 -47.72
N MET A 474 -38.26 -8.02 -47.19
CA MET A 474 -37.79 -6.63 -47.05
C MET A 474 -37.74 -6.21 -45.61
N TRP A 475 -36.55 -5.84 -45.11
CA TRP A 475 -36.36 -5.21 -43.80
C TRP A 475 -35.95 -3.75 -43.95
N PRO A 476 -36.70 -2.80 -43.41
CA PRO A 476 -36.25 -1.40 -43.31
C PRO A 476 -34.98 -1.28 -42.50
N ALA A 477 -34.08 -0.37 -42.90
CA ALA A 477 -32.86 -0.10 -42.11
C ALA A 477 -33.15 0.34 -40.65
N SER A 478 -34.30 0.98 -40.40
CA SER A 478 -34.73 1.35 -39.04
C SER A 478 -34.98 0.12 -38.16
N VAL A 479 -35.60 -0.94 -38.68
CA VAL A 479 -35.86 -2.19 -37.95
C VAL A 479 -34.55 -2.90 -37.66
N LEU A 480 -33.65 -3.07 -38.65
CA LEU A 480 -32.35 -3.70 -38.46
C LEU A 480 -31.49 -2.91 -37.43
N ASN A 481 -31.54 -1.58 -37.48
CA ASN A 481 -30.84 -0.74 -36.55
C ASN A 481 -31.43 -0.78 -35.10
N ALA A 482 -32.75 -0.96 -34.97
CA ALA A 482 -33.38 -1.18 -33.66
C ALA A 482 -32.93 -2.53 -33.06
N LEU A 483 -33.14 -3.63 -33.83
CA LEU A 483 -32.72 -4.98 -33.42
C LEU A 483 -31.24 -5.04 -33.03
N ARG A 484 -30.37 -4.42 -33.85
CA ARG A 484 -28.94 -4.33 -33.51
C ARG A 484 -28.70 -3.67 -32.16
N ARG A 485 -29.33 -2.52 -31.88
CA ARG A 485 -29.15 -1.81 -30.57
C ARG A 485 -29.67 -2.66 -29.41
N ASP A 486 -30.83 -3.26 -29.59
CA ASP A 486 -31.47 -4.10 -28.57
C ASP A 486 -30.63 -5.35 -28.31
N ALA A 487 -30.07 -6.00 -29.33
CA ALA A 487 -29.17 -7.15 -29.20
C ALA A 487 -27.86 -6.79 -28.48
N VAL A 488 -27.25 -5.64 -28.81
CA VAL A 488 -26.05 -5.15 -28.13
C VAL A 488 -26.35 -4.90 -26.66
N THR A 489 -27.45 -4.21 -26.32
CA THR A 489 -27.85 -3.95 -24.95
C THR A 489 -28.13 -5.25 -24.18
N ALA A 490 -28.80 -6.21 -24.78
CA ALA A 490 -29.10 -7.50 -24.18
C ALA A 490 -27.81 -8.32 -23.93
N LEU A 491 -26.87 -8.34 -24.88
CA LEU A 491 -25.55 -8.99 -24.69
C LEU A 491 -24.75 -8.33 -23.58
N GLU A 492 -24.65 -7.01 -23.54
CA GLU A 492 -23.96 -6.29 -22.46
C GLU A 492 -24.58 -6.64 -21.11
N THR A 493 -25.91 -6.64 -21.01
CA THR A 493 -26.62 -6.99 -19.79
C THR A 493 -26.34 -8.43 -19.36
N ALA A 494 -26.37 -9.37 -20.31
CA ALA A 494 -26.10 -10.79 -20.00
C ALA A 494 -24.66 -11.03 -19.55
N LEU A 495 -23.68 -10.36 -20.17
CA LEU A 495 -22.26 -10.44 -19.77
C LEU A 495 -22.03 -9.85 -18.37
N ILE A 496 -22.60 -8.69 -18.09
CA ILE A 496 -22.53 -8.05 -16.76
C ILE A 496 -23.20 -8.96 -15.71
N THR A 497 -24.37 -9.51 -16.00
CA THR A 497 -25.06 -10.43 -15.07
C THR A 497 -24.20 -11.67 -14.77
N HIS A 498 -23.61 -12.27 -15.80
CA HIS A 498 -22.73 -13.42 -15.66
C HIS A 498 -21.52 -13.10 -14.77
N HIS A 499 -20.87 -11.92 -14.97
CA HIS A 499 -19.77 -11.47 -14.15
C HIS A 499 -20.20 -11.33 -12.68
N VAL A 500 -21.29 -10.62 -12.40
CA VAL A 500 -21.80 -10.39 -11.04
C VAL A 500 -22.16 -11.69 -10.34
N GLU A 501 -22.82 -12.63 -11.03
CA GLU A 501 -23.18 -13.93 -10.44
C GLU A 501 -21.93 -14.76 -10.11
N SER A 502 -20.91 -14.76 -10.95
CA SER A 502 -19.66 -15.48 -10.71
C SER A 502 -18.89 -14.90 -9.51
N TRP A 503 -18.91 -13.58 -9.37
CA TRP A 503 -18.24 -12.85 -8.29
C TRP A 503 -18.90 -13.04 -6.92
N GLN A 504 -20.23 -13.00 -6.83
CA GLN A 504 -20.98 -13.17 -5.59
C GLN A 504 -20.83 -14.54 -4.92
N ALA A 505 -20.34 -15.54 -5.66
CA ALA A 505 -20.10 -16.89 -5.11
C ALA A 505 -18.89 -16.97 -4.16
N LEU A 506 -18.03 -15.95 -4.12
CA LEU A 506 -16.85 -15.91 -3.27
C LEU A 506 -17.20 -15.40 -1.86
N GLN A 507 -17.53 -16.30 -0.95
CA GLN A 507 -17.69 -15.94 0.48
C GLN A 507 -16.61 -16.62 1.32
N VAL A 508 -15.89 -15.84 2.11
CA VAL A 508 -14.92 -16.31 3.10
C VAL A 508 -15.49 -16.08 4.49
N THR A 509 -15.65 -17.16 5.26
CA THR A 509 -16.00 -17.09 6.68
C THR A 509 -14.80 -17.51 7.51
N GLY A 510 -14.30 -16.61 8.36
CA GLY A 510 -13.24 -16.93 9.31
C GLY A 510 -13.77 -17.86 10.42
N ASP A 511 -12.97 -18.83 10.83
CA ASP A 511 -13.33 -19.79 11.90
C ASP A 511 -12.78 -19.39 13.27
N VAL A 512 -12.02 -18.30 13.33
CA VAL A 512 -11.34 -17.87 14.57
C VAL A 512 -12.21 -16.86 15.29
N ASP A 513 -12.61 -17.21 16.50
CA ASP A 513 -13.27 -16.29 17.42
C ASP A 513 -12.21 -15.45 18.13
N TYR A 514 -12.24 -14.14 17.91
CA TYR A 514 -11.36 -13.16 18.56
C TYR A 514 -12.04 -12.47 19.76
N ASP A 515 -13.24 -12.92 20.18
CA ASP A 515 -13.90 -12.39 21.36
C ASP A 515 -13.05 -12.72 22.61
N PHE A 516 -12.38 -11.72 23.14
CA PHE A 516 -11.53 -11.79 24.32
C PHE A 516 -12.28 -11.15 25.48
N LYS A 517 -12.58 -11.94 26.50
CA LYS A 517 -13.17 -11.42 27.75
C LYS A 517 -12.10 -11.39 28.82
N ALA A 518 -11.63 -10.20 29.15
CA ALA A 518 -10.77 -10.02 30.31
C ALA A 518 -11.52 -10.45 31.59
N GLN A 519 -10.91 -11.29 32.41
CA GLN A 519 -11.48 -11.67 33.71
C GLN A 519 -11.17 -10.64 34.78
N HIS A 520 -10.18 -9.77 34.55
CA HIS A 520 -9.81 -8.70 35.45
C HIS A 520 -9.90 -7.36 34.72
N GLU A 521 -10.78 -6.50 35.20
CA GLU A 521 -10.85 -5.11 34.77
C GLU A 521 -9.77 -4.32 35.52
N LEU A 522 -8.93 -3.60 34.80
CA LEU A 522 -7.97 -2.69 35.42
C LEU A 522 -8.71 -1.41 35.78
N SER A 523 -8.63 -1.03 37.05
CA SER A 523 -9.19 0.26 37.49
C SER A 523 -8.16 1.37 37.23
N TYR A 524 -8.56 2.39 36.49
CA TYR A 524 -7.80 3.60 36.23
C TYR A 524 -8.32 4.77 37.11
N ASP A 525 -8.70 4.50 38.33
CA ASP A 525 -9.37 5.46 39.22
C ASP A 525 -8.50 6.66 39.63
N THR A 526 -7.19 6.54 39.41
CA THR A 526 -6.25 7.65 39.67
C THR A 526 -6.03 8.49 38.44
N CYS A 527 -6.93 9.40 38.15
CA CYS A 527 -6.74 10.42 37.13
C CYS A 527 -6.27 11.74 37.78
N PRO A 528 -5.28 12.42 37.24
CA PRO A 528 -4.48 12.10 36.03
C PRO A 528 -3.33 11.12 36.32
N MET A 529 -3.04 10.26 35.32
CA MET A 529 -1.97 9.27 35.43
C MET A 529 -0.80 9.60 34.51
N ILE A 530 0.43 9.49 35.00
CA ILE A 530 1.63 9.57 34.18
C ILE A 530 2.15 8.17 33.90
N SER A 531 2.16 7.74 32.66
CA SER A 531 2.79 6.50 32.22
C SER A 531 4.20 6.77 31.68
N ALA A 532 5.13 5.85 31.91
CA ALA A 532 6.49 5.92 31.39
C ALA A 532 6.79 4.69 30.55
N ARG A 533 7.08 4.87 29.24
CA ARG A 533 7.57 3.80 28.36
C ARG A 533 9.09 3.75 28.43
N VAL A 534 9.64 2.62 28.85
CA VAL A 534 11.09 2.42 29.01
C VAL A 534 11.48 1.02 28.54
N ASP A 535 12.75 0.80 28.19
CA ASP A 535 13.27 -0.45 27.63
C ASP A 535 14.47 -1.02 28.37
N GLU A 536 14.79 -0.45 29.56
CA GLU A 536 15.87 -0.92 30.46
C GLU A 536 15.45 -0.84 31.93
N ILE A 537 15.98 -1.73 32.76
CA ILE A 537 15.67 -1.81 34.20
C ILE A 537 15.99 -0.49 34.94
N GLU A 538 17.10 0.15 34.60
CA GLU A 538 17.46 1.44 35.22
C GLU A 538 16.48 2.55 34.80
N GLY A 539 15.90 2.46 33.62
CA GLY A 539 14.80 3.33 33.16
C GLY A 539 13.53 3.09 33.99
N VAL A 540 13.18 1.84 34.27
CA VAL A 540 12.05 1.46 35.16
C VAL A 540 12.22 2.07 36.54
N LYS A 541 13.37 1.84 37.18
CA LYS A 541 13.69 2.40 38.52
C LYS A 541 13.61 3.93 38.53
N ALA A 542 14.13 4.56 37.49
CA ALA A 542 14.13 6.00 37.31
C ALA A 542 12.70 6.57 37.17
N ALA A 543 11.88 5.95 36.34
CA ALA A 543 10.50 6.34 36.12
C ALA A 543 9.66 6.20 37.41
N ILE A 544 9.78 5.07 38.10
CA ILE A 544 9.13 4.84 39.40
C ILE A 544 9.59 5.91 40.41
N SER A 545 10.91 6.16 40.55
CA SER A 545 11.46 7.20 41.41
C SER A 545 11.01 8.62 41.02
N GLY A 546 10.65 8.86 39.76
CA GLY A 546 10.06 10.08 39.26
C GLY A 546 8.56 10.23 39.55
N GLY A 547 7.91 9.18 40.06
CA GLY A 547 6.51 9.17 40.46
C GLY A 547 5.56 8.68 39.32
N ALA A 548 6.06 7.93 38.33
CA ALA A 548 5.19 7.29 37.35
C ALA A 548 4.22 6.32 38.02
N GLN A 549 2.95 6.36 37.65
CA GLN A 549 1.91 5.46 38.17
C GLN A 549 1.73 4.21 37.26
N LYS A 550 2.28 4.23 36.04
CA LYS A 550 2.25 3.13 35.09
C LYS A 550 3.58 3.01 34.36
N ILE A 551 4.11 1.81 34.27
CA ILE A 551 5.30 1.50 33.48
C ILE A 551 4.85 0.70 32.25
N VAL A 552 5.26 1.15 31.06
CA VAL A 552 5.12 0.39 29.80
C VAL A 552 6.50 -0.10 29.41
N PHE A 553 6.73 -1.42 29.46
CA PHE A 553 8.02 -2.03 29.19
C PHE A 553 7.95 -3.01 28.03
N GLY A 554 9.00 -3.11 27.25
CA GLY A 554 9.06 -4.05 26.12
C GLY A 554 8.58 -3.46 24.79
N GLY A 555 8.07 -4.32 23.94
CA GLY A 555 7.72 -3.98 22.55
C GLY A 555 8.96 -3.87 21.66
N ASP A 556 9.02 -2.84 20.83
CA ASP A 556 10.21 -2.57 20.02
C ASP A 556 11.36 -2.12 20.92
N ARG A 557 12.32 -3.02 21.15
CA ARG A 557 13.56 -2.68 21.86
C ARG A 557 14.48 -1.92 20.92
N LEU A 558 14.86 -0.71 21.28
CA LEU A 558 15.73 0.15 20.45
C LEU A 558 17.24 -0.19 20.63
N SER A 559 17.53 -1.48 20.71
CA SER A 559 18.87 -2.07 20.89
C SER A 559 18.96 -3.44 20.21
N ARG A 560 20.15 -3.80 19.70
CA ARG A 560 20.42 -5.11 19.08
C ARG A 560 20.40 -6.28 20.06
N THR A 561 20.57 -6.04 21.33
CA THR A 561 20.57 -7.10 22.36
C THR A 561 19.13 -7.45 22.71
N PRO A 562 18.67 -8.70 22.52
CA PRO A 562 17.32 -9.08 22.94
C PRO A 562 17.19 -9.00 24.47
N TYR A 563 15.97 -8.95 24.96
CA TYR A 563 15.70 -9.06 26.39
C TYR A 563 16.07 -10.47 26.89
N ALA A 564 16.65 -10.55 28.07
CA ALA A 564 16.65 -11.80 28.83
C ALA A 564 15.20 -12.05 29.32
N LEU A 565 14.68 -13.25 29.21
CA LEU A 565 13.28 -13.53 29.58
C LEU A 565 12.97 -13.21 31.06
N SER A 566 13.97 -13.39 31.94
CA SER A 566 13.84 -13.04 33.36
C SER A 566 13.65 -11.55 33.63
N VAL A 567 13.84 -10.68 32.65
CA VAL A 567 13.66 -9.22 32.86
C VAL A 567 12.19 -8.88 33.12
N TYR A 568 11.26 -9.65 32.54
CA TYR A 568 9.83 -9.42 32.73
C TYR A 568 9.41 -9.65 34.18
N ASP A 569 9.89 -10.73 34.81
CA ASP A 569 9.67 -10.97 36.25
C ASP A 569 10.29 -9.86 37.12
N GLU A 570 11.48 -9.39 36.75
CA GLU A 570 12.13 -8.32 37.50
C GLU A 570 11.35 -7.01 37.42
N VAL A 571 10.87 -6.62 36.24
CA VAL A 571 10.06 -5.41 36.01
C VAL A 571 8.73 -5.52 36.76
N ALA A 572 8.00 -6.64 36.62
CA ALA A 572 6.74 -6.87 37.31
C ALA A 572 6.90 -6.76 38.83
N ARG A 573 7.97 -7.36 39.40
CA ARG A 573 8.29 -7.27 40.82
C ARG A 573 8.61 -5.83 41.28
N LEU A 574 9.37 -5.07 40.48
CA LEU A 574 9.68 -3.65 40.81
C LEU A 574 8.42 -2.80 40.82
N CYS A 575 7.53 -3.01 39.85
CA CYS A 575 6.24 -2.31 39.79
C CYS A 575 5.35 -2.67 40.97
N ALA A 576 5.18 -3.97 41.28
CA ALA A 576 4.39 -4.43 42.43
C ALA A 576 4.91 -3.92 43.75
N GLN A 577 6.25 -3.85 43.96
CA GLN A 577 6.86 -3.31 45.19
C GLN A 577 6.61 -1.81 45.38
N SER A 578 6.29 -1.11 44.29
CA SER A 578 6.11 0.35 44.29
C SER A 578 4.66 0.77 44.10
N ASP A 579 3.71 -0.17 44.01
CA ASP A 579 2.29 0.05 43.73
C ASP A 579 2.09 0.81 42.40
N VAL A 580 2.78 0.36 41.36
CA VAL A 580 2.80 0.96 40.02
C VAL A 580 2.27 -0.07 39.01
N ILE A 581 1.34 0.33 38.13
CA ILE A 581 0.78 -0.51 37.09
C ILE A 581 1.91 -1.00 36.15
N CYS A 582 2.00 -2.32 35.98
CA CYS A 582 2.95 -2.98 35.07
C CYS A 582 2.28 -3.35 33.78
N THR A 583 2.64 -2.69 32.67
CA THR A 583 2.20 -3.01 31.31
C THR A 583 3.36 -3.51 30.48
N PHE A 584 3.22 -4.66 29.82
CA PHE A 584 4.19 -5.10 28.81
C PHE A 584 3.64 -4.84 27.41
N ALA A 585 4.50 -4.33 26.50
CA ALA A 585 4.10 -4.02 25.14
C ALA A 585 4.56 -5.11 24.16
N THR A 586 3.74 -5.35 23.10
CA THR A 586 4.17 -6.13 21.95
C THR A 586 4.94 -5.25 20.95
N PRO A 587 5.81 -5.82 20.09
CA PRO A 587 6.42 -5.05 19.00
C PRO A 587 5.37 -4.64 17.95
N ARG A 588 5.67 -3.57 17.20
CA ARG A 588 4.79 -3.09 16.11
C ARG A 588 4.80 -3.96 14.87
N VAL A 589 5.82 -4.78 14.72
CA VAL A 589 5.94 -5.72 13.61
C VAL A 589 6.51 -7.02 14.12
N VAL A 590 5.84 -8.11 13.76
CA VAL A 590 6.34 -9.49 13.87
C VAL A 590 6.18 -10.11 12.50
N LYS A 591 7.20 -10.76 11.95
CA LYS A 591 7.14 -11.52 10.71
C LYS A 591 6.71 -12.96 10.96
N ASP A 592 6.25 -13.63 9.91
CA ASP A 592 5.72 -14.97 10.00
C ASP A 592 6.77 -15.98 10.51
N ASP A 593 8.03 -15.85 10.10
CA ASP A 593 9.14 -16.66 10.55
C ASP A 593 9.63 -16.35 11.98
N GLU A 594 9.20 -15.24 12.56
CA GLU A 594 9.53 -14.81 13.93
C GLU A 594 8.49 -15.22 14.96
N VAL A 595 7.29 -15.64 14.54
CA VAL A 595 6.13 -15.87 15.43
C VAL A 595 6.45 -16.87 16.53
N GLU A 596 7.04 -18.01 16.20
CA GLU A 596 7.34 -19.04 17.20
C GLU A 596 8.35 -18.55 18.26
N ALA A 597 9.40 -17.85 17.81
CA ALA A 597 10.39 -17.27 18.74
C ALA A 597 9.76 -16.16 19.61
N TYR A 598 8.84 -15.38 19.03
CA TYR A 598 8.15 -14.33 19.75
C TYR A 598 7.13 -14.90 20.77
N LYS A 599 6.43 -16.00 20.45
CA LYS A 599 5.53 -16.68 21.38
C LYS A 599 6.23 -17.09 22.67
N HIS A 600 7.48 -17.56 22.60
CA HIS A 600 8.27 -17.84 23.83
C HIS A 600 8.53 -16.59 24.68
N THR A 601 8.72 -15.43 24.05
CA THR A 601 8.82 -14.15 24.77
C THR A 601 7.47 -13.79 25.39
N LEU A 602 6.38 -13.99 24.66
CA LEU A 602 5.04 -13.70 25.12
C LEU A 602 4.62 -14.63 26.29
N GLU A 603 5.05 -15.89 26.27
CA GLU A 603 4.89 -16.82 27.41
C GLU A 603 5.55 -16.27 28.66
N ALA A 604 6.79 -15.80 28.58
CA ALA A 604 7.49 -15.19 29.72
C ALA A 604 6.78 -13.91 30.20
N ILE A 605 6.25 -13.12 29.27
CA ILE A 605 5.45 -11.92 29.60
C ILE A 605 4.19 -12.32 30.38
N VAL A 606 3.46 -13.34 29.93
CA VAL A 606 2.24 -13.82 30.59
C VAL A 606 2.55 -14.41 31.97
N GLN A 607 3.65 -15.18 32.09
CA GLN A 607 4.10 -15.79 33.36
C GLN A 607 4.56 -14.76 34.40
N ALA A 608 5.02 -13.60 33.96
CA ALA A 608 5.37 -12.49 34.87
C ALA A 608 4.13 -11.78 35.47
N HIS A 609 2.91 -12.20 35.09
CA HIS A 609 1.64 -11.67 35.60
C HIS A 609 1.55 -10.13 35.59
N PRO A 610 1.70 -9.48 34.43
CA PRO A 610 1.52 -8.02 34.36
C PRO A 610 0.07 -7.63 34.62
N ASP A 611 -0.16 -6.38 35.02
CA ASP A 611 -1.51 -5.81 35.16
C ASP A 611 -2.19 -5.69 33.78
N SER A 612 -1.42 -5.39 32.71
CA SER A 612 -1.92 -5.33 31.34
C SER A 612 -0.86 -5.67 30.30
N ILE A 613 -1.33 -5.98 29.08
CA ILE A 613 -0.47 -6.13 27.90
C ILE A 613 -0.96 -5.16 26.82
N SER A 614 -0.06 -4.29 26.35
CA SER A 614 -0.30 -3.30 25.30
C SER A 614 0.04 -3.89 23.94
N ILE A 615 -0.94 -4.01 23.04
CA ILE A 615 -0.77 -4.63 21.72
C ILE A 615 -0.64 -3.60 20.61
N HIS A 616 0.35 -3.82 19.73
CA HIS A 616 0.57 -3.04 18.51
C HIS A 616 0.12 -3.75 17.23
N VAL A 617 -0.20 -5.05 17.32
CA VAL A 617 -0.60 -5.90 16.20
C VAL A 617 -1.87 -6.67 16.56
N PRO A 618 -2.86 -6.77 15.66
CA PRO A 618 -4.17 -7.32 15.99
C PRO A 618 -4.11 -8.82 16.34
N GLN A 619 -3.23 -9.59 15.69
CA GLN A 619 -3.08 -11.01 15.96
C GLN A 619 -2.55 -11.35 17.36
N ALA A 620 -2.03 -10.37 18.07
CA ALA A 620 -1.62 -10.57 19.48
C ALA A 620 -2.78 -11.00 20.38
N LEU A 621 -4.03 -10.64 20.04
CA LEU A 621 -5.23 -11.15 20.73
C LEU A 621 -5.31 -12.68 20.66
N LEU A 622 -5.06 -13.27 19.49
CA LEU A 622 -5.06 -14.71 19.31
C LEU A 622 -3.96 -15.37 20.14
N TRP A 623 -2.75 -14.84 20.08
CA TRP A 623 -1.61 -15.39 20.82
C TRP A 623 -1.80 -15.36 22.33
N LEU A 624 -2.35 -14.25 22.86
CA LEU A 624 -2.66 -14.11 24.29
C LEU A 624 -3.74 -15.08 24.74
N ARG A 625 -4.76 -15.30 23.89
CA ARG A 625 -5.81 -16.30 24.16
C ARG A 625 -5.23 -17.73 24.18
N GLU A 626 -4.40 -18.08 23.20
CA GLU A 626 -3.73 -19.39 23.12
C GLU A 626 -2.91 -19.66 24.38
N LEU A 627 -2.27 -18.62 24.96
CA LEU A 627 -1.49 -18.68 26.19
C LEU A 627 -2.32 -18.64 27.46
N GLY A 628 -3.65 -18.54 27.36
CA GLY A 628 -4.55 -18.47 28.49
C GLY A 628 -4.44 -17.18 29.31
N TYR A 629 -3.98 -16.08 28.69
CA TYR A 629 -3.94 -14.77 29.36
C TYR A 629 -5.36 -14.26 29.60
N THR A 630 -5.61 -13.82 30.84
CA THR A 630 -6.93 -13.33 31.31
C THR A 630 -6.87 -11.90 31.87
N GLY A 631 -5.67 -11.27 31.83
CA GLY A 631 -5.48 -9.90 32.29
C GLY A 631 -5.96 -8.84 31.28
N ALA A 632 -5.82 -7.58 31.62
CA ALA A 632 -6.23 -6.48 30.77
C ALA A 632 -5.37 -6.38 29.49
N ILE A 633 -5.99 -6.00 28.37
CA ILE A 633 -5.30 -5.73 27.10
C ILE A 633 -5.54 -4.28 26.70
N GLU A 634 -4.48 -3.61 26.25
CA GLU A 634 -4.52 -2.21 25.82
C GLU A 634 -4.18 -2.11 24.33
N ALA A 635 -4.84 -1.21 23.62
CA ALA A 635 -4.56 -0.93 22.21
C ALA A 635 -3.53 0.19 22.06
N ASP A 636 -2.40 -0.08 21.40
CA ASP A 636 -1.34 0.92 21.19
C ASP A 636 -1.31 1.44 19.75
N THR A 637 -0.47 2.42 19.49
CA THR A 637 -0.38 3.22 18.24
C THR A 637 -0.21 2.41 16.96
N GLY A 638 0.33 1.20 17.04
CA GLY A 638 0.47 0.30 15.86
C GLY A 638 -0.85 -0.14 15.24
N LEU A 639 -1.95 -0.11 16.03
CA LEU A 639 -3.30 -0.43 15.57
C LEU A 639 -3.98 0.72 14.79
N ASN A 640 -3.33 1.88 14.68
CA ASN A 640 -3.79 3.02 13.88
C ASN A 640 -5.23 3.49 14.19
N ILE A 641 -5.63 3.53 15.48
CA ILE A 641 -6.94 4.02 15.89
C ILE A 641 -7.03 5.53 15.60
N PHE A 642 -7.85 5.91 14.63
CA PHE A 642 -7.91 7.26 14.08
C PHE A 642 -9.29 7.92 14.20
N ASN A 643 -10.31 7.16 14.55
CA ASN A 643 -11.71 7.60 14.63
C ASN A 643 -12.49 6.82 15.69
N THR A 644 -13.68 7.31 16.00
CA THR A 644 -14.60 6.73 16.99
C THR A 644 -15.11 5.33 16.61
N PRO A 645 -15.50 5.00 15.36
CA PRO A 645 -15.91 3.63 15.02
C PRO A 645 -14.79 2.60 15.21
N THR A 646 -13.54 2.92 14.83
CA THR A 646 -12.41 2.02 15.10
C THR A 646 -12.12 1.87 16.59
N LEU A 647 -12.30 2.94 17.40
CA LEU A 647 -12.25 2.84 18.86
C LEU A 647 -13.30 1.85 19.36
N HIS A 648 -14.59 2.02 18.98
CA HIS A 648 -15.68 1.16 19.43
C HIS A 648 -15.48 -0.30 18.98
N PHE A 649 -14.91 -0.54 17.81
CA PHE A 649 -14.52 -1.87 17.38
C PHE A 649 -13.57 -2.53 18.41
N TRP A 650 -12.54 -1.83 18.85
CA TRP A 650 -11.61 -2.36 19.86
C TRP A 650 -12.23 -2.48 21.25
N GLU A 651 -13.12 -1.57 21.64
CA GLU A 651 -13.89 -1.69 22.89
C GLU A 651 -14.76 -2.95 22.91
N GLN A 652 -15.38 -3.31 21.78
CA GLN A 652 -16.16 -4.56 21.64
C GLN A 652 -15.28 -5.81 21.82
N LEU A 653 -13.99 -5.72 21.52
CA LEU A 653 -13.00 -6.77 21.79
C LEU A 653 -12.40 -6.67 23.20
N HIS A 654 -13.07 -5.96 24.11
CA HIS A 654 -12.72 -5.82 25.54
C HIS A 654 -11.32 -5.25 25.80
N ILE A 655 -10.88 -4.32 24.94
CA ILE A 655 -9.69 -3.52 25.22
C ILE A 655 -9.96 -2.56 26.39
N SER A 656 -9.01 -2.45 27.32
CA SER A 656 -9.14 -1.70 28.58
C SER A 656 -8.59 -0.28 28.53
N CYS A 657 -7.74 0.05 27.54
CA CYS A 657 -7.15 1.39 27.37
C CYS A 657 -6.76 1.56 25.89
N VAL A 658 -6.83 2.77 25.37
CA VAL A 658 -6.47 3.10 23.98
C VAL A 658 -5.39 4.18 23.91
N ASN A 659 -4.35 3.95 23.09
CA ASN A 659 -3.40 4.97 22.63
C ASN A 659 -3.62 5.22 21.14
N PRO A 660 -4.36 6.29 20.76
CA PRO A 660 -4.71 6.54 19.38
C PRO A 660 -3.50 6.98 18.54
N SER A 661 -3.72 7.08 17.21
CA SER A 661 -2.67 7.47 16.26
C SER A 661 -2.01 8.79 16.60
N GLN A 662 -0.67 8.83 16.53
CA GLN A 662 0.13 10.04 16.76
C GLN A 662 -0.03 11.11 15.67
N GLU A 663 -0.77 10.83 14.59
CA GLU A 663 -1.10 11.79 13.55
C GLU A 663 -2.35 12.63 13.86
N LEU A 664 -3.05 12.34 14.95
CA LEU A 664 -4.24 13.06 15.38
C LEU A 664 -3.90 14.42 16.00
N THR A 665 -4.77 15.40 15.73
CA THR A 665 -4.75 16.67 16.44
C THR A 665 -5.38 16.53 17.82
N LEU A 666 -5.08 17.46 18.72
CA LEU A 666 -5.73 17.54 20.04
C LEU A 666 -7.27 17.56 19.92
N LYS A 667 -7.81 18.25 18.91
CA LYS A 667 -9.26 18.29 18.69
C LYS A 667 -9.81 16.90 18.40
N GLN A 668 -9.14 16.11 17.55
CA GLN A 668 -9.55 14.75 17.19
C GLN A 668 -9.39 13.79 18.38
N ILE A 669 -8.26 13.88 19.11
CA ILE A 669 -8.06 13.07 20.33
C ILE A 669 -9.14 13.40 21.37
N THR A 670 -9.49 14.67 21.55
CA THR A 670 -10.59 15.08 22.45
C THR A 670 -11.93 14.49 22.00
N GLU A 671 -12.19 14.41 20.71
CA GLU A 671 -13.43 13.83 20.21
C GLU A 671 -13.46 12.32 20.48
N ILE A 672 -12.37 11.61 20.23
CA ILE A 672 -12.23 10.19 20.61
C ILE A 672 -12.43 10.02 22.13
N ALA A 673 -11.79 10.84 22.96
CA ALA A 673 -11.90 10.76 24.43
C ALA A 673 -13.33 11.00 24.96
N LYS A 674 -14.11 11.82 24.29
CA LYS A 674 -15.53 12.04 24.67
C LYS A 674 -16.44 10.86 24.39
N HIS A 675 -16.11 10.06 23.36
CA HIS A 675 -16.91 8.91 22.95
C HIS A 675 -16.34 7.59 23.45
N SER A 676 -15.17 7.62 24.10
CA SER A 676 -14.51 6.46 24.66
C SER A 676 -15.15 6.07 26.01
N HIS A 677 -15.39 4.77 26.19
CA HIS A 677 -15.82 4.18 27.46
C HIS A 677 -14.60 3.69 28.28
N ILE A 678 -13.41 3.77 27.71
CA ILE A 678 -12.13 3.36 28.31
C ILE A 678 -11.16 4.53 28.34
N PRO A 679 -10.13 4.51 29.22
CA PRO A 679 -9.14 5.56 29.29
C PRO A 679 -8.40 5.78 27.98
N VAL A 680 -8.15 7.04 27.65
CA VAL A 680 -7.34 7.44 26.50
C VAL A 680 -5.96 7.86 26.99
N GLU A 681 -4.97 7.15 26.50
CA GLU A 681 -3.54 7.44 26.71
C GLU A 681 -2.97 8.15 25.49
N THR A 682 -2.05 9.10 25.70
CA THR A 682 -1.38 9.76 24.56
C THR A 682 0.05 10.15 24.92
N MET A 683 0.95 10.07 23.93
CA MET A 683 2.35 10.46 24.11
C MET A 683 2.47 11.98 24.26
N VAL A 684 3.11 12.42 25.34
CA VAL A 684 3.31 13.86 25.65
C VAL A 684 4.77 14.27 25.72
N HIS A 685 5.70 13.31 25.77
CA HIS A 685 7.14 13.58 25.82
C HIS A 685 7.95 12.47 25.16
N GLY A 686 9.06 12.86 24.51
CA GLY A 686 10.03 11.93 23.92
C GLY A 686 10.16 12.06 22.42
N TYR A 687 10.97 11.21 21.83
CA TYR A 687 11.21 11.19 20.40
C TYR A 687 10.20 10.29 19.70
N THR A 688 9.38 10.88 18.80
CA THR A 688 8.47 10.09 17.97
C THR A 688 9.24 9.20 17.02
N GLU A 689 8.89 7.93 17.00
CA GLU A 689 9.42 6.97 16.04
C GLU A 689 8.65 7.10 14.71
N MET A 690 9.32 7.66 13.70
CA MET A 690 8.70 8.01 12.42
C MET A 690 8.67 6.88 11.40
N MET A 691 9.59 5.91 11.52
CA MET A 691 9.75 4.83 10.54
C MET A 691 10.27 3.56 11.20
N ILE A 692 9.69 2.43 10.84
CA ILE A 692 10.22 1.10 11.07
C ILE A 692 10.45 0.40 9.73
N SER A 693 11.65 -0.12 9.51
CA SER A 693 12.05 -0.70 8.24
C SER A 693 12.79 -2.01 8.42
N GLU A 694 12.43 -3.00 7.64
CA GLU A 694 13.18 -4.27 7.56
C GLU A 694 14.58 -4.07 6.95
N TYR A 695 14.77 -2.98 6.19
CA TYR A 695 16.06 -2.55 5.69
C TYR A 695 16.83 -1.77 6.77
N CYS A 696 18.15 -1.95 6.82
CA CYS A 696 19.03 -1.21 7.73
C CYS A 696 20.13 -0.47 6.97
N ALA A 697 20.12 0.88 7.01
CA ALA A 697 21.14 1.71 6.36
C ALA A 697 22.53 1.49 6.97
N ILE A 698 22.62 1.28 8.30
CA ILE A 698 23.90 1.04 8.96
C ILE A 698 24.54 -0.26 8.47
N ALA A 699 23.78 -1.35 8.42
CA ALA A 699 24.24 -2.63 7.90
C ALA A 699 24.66 -2.54 6.43
N SER A 700 23.93 -1.75 5.64
CA SER A 700 24.13 -1.59 4.20
C SER A 700 25.34 -0.76 3.82
N PHE A 701 25.70 0.25 4.62
CA PHE A 701 26.74 1.23 4.25
C PHE A 701 27.96 1.22 5.18
N VAL A 702 27.82 0.83 6.44
CA VAL A 702 28.90 0.74 7.41
C VAL A 702 29.25 -0.71 7.71
N GLY A 703 28.30 -1.62 7.58
CA GLY A 703 28.51 -3.06 7.72
C GLY A 703 29.02 -3.74 6.45
N THR A 704 28.48 -4.93 6.17
CA THR A 704 28.92 -5.79 5.04
C THR A 704 28.12 -5.58 3.75
N GLY A 705 27.24 -4.59 3.69
CA GLY A 705 26.35 -4.33 2.55
C GLY A 705 24.95 -4.90 2.72
N SER A 706 24.73 -5.74 3.73
CA SER A 706 23.42 -6.29 4.08
C SER A 706 23.32 -6.57 5.58
N LYS A 707 22.14 -6.93 6.08
CA LYS A 707 21.97 -7.36 7.47
C LYS A 707 22.49 -8.78 7.74
N VAL A 708 22.65 -9.58 6.68
CA VAL A 708 23.22 -10.93 6.77
C VAL A 708 24.73 -10.81 7.08
N ASN A 709 25.17 -11.48 8.14
CA ASN A 709 26.58 -11.45 8.62
C ASN A 709 27.07 -10.02 8.95
N CYS A 710 26.18 -9.11 9.33
CA CYS A 710 26.56 -7.74 9.72
C CYS A 710 27.41 -7.76 10.99
N PRO A 711 28.58 -7.05 11.01
CA PRO A 711 29.45 -6.94 12.20
C PRO A 711 28.85 -6.06 13.31
N MET A 712 27.59 -5.65 13.17
CA MET A 712 26.80 -4.86 14.12
C MET A 712 27.50 -3.55 14.56
N PRO A 713 27.91 -2.66 13.65
CA PRO A 713 28.57 -1.40 14.03
C PRO A 713 27.65 -0.53 14.91
N CYS A 714 26.33 -0.65 14.78
CA CYS A 714 25.33 0.04 15.59
C CYS A 714 25.35 -0.31 17.09
N VAL A 715 26.01 -1.39 17.50
CA VAL A 715 26.23 -1.74 18.93
C VAL A 715 27.39 -0.94 19.51
N LYS A 716 28.37 -0.60 18.68
CA LYS A 716 29.60 0.10 19.10
C LYS A 716 29.45 1.60 19.05
N GLU A 717 28.61 2.09 18.14
CA GLU A 717 28.50 3.52 17.82
C GLU A 717 27.07 3.88 17.42
N SER A 718 26.64 5.10 17.74
CA SER A 718 25.37 5.66 17.32
C SER A 718 25.47 6.31 15.93
N TYR A 719 24.38 6.19 15.14
CA TYR A 719 24.30 6.77 13.80
C TYR A 719 23.05 7.63 13.67
N SER A 720 23.10 8.59 12.74
CA SER A 720 21.97 9.46 12.43
C SER A 720 21.92 9.77 10.94
N LEU A 721 20.75 10.13 10.45
CA LEU A 721 20.57 10.67 9.11
C LEU A 721 20.48 12.19 9.18
N LYS A 722 21.21 12.91 8.34
CA LYS A 722 21.10 14.36 8.19
C LYS A 722 20.50 14.68 6.85
N ASP A 723 19.42 15.45 6.84
CA ASP A 723 18.77 15.89 5.62
C ASP A 723 19.42 17.15 5.03
N ARG A 724 18.94 17.57 3.85
CA ARG A 724 19.41 18.77 3.12
C ARG A 724 19.18 20.10 3.85
N LYS A 725 18.34 20.11 4.90
CA LYS A 725 18.07 21.28 5.73
C LYS A 725 18.94 21.32 6.99
N GLY A 726 19.70 20.25 7.23
CA GLY A 726 20.55 20.12 8.41
C GLY A 726 19.86 19.41 9.58
N GLU A 727 18.61 18.95 9.40
CA GLU A 727 17.88 18.18 10.42
C GLU A 727 18.52 16.82 10.63
N ILE A 728 18.70 16.41 11.89
CA ILE A 728 19.39 15.19 12.27
C ILE A 728 18.37 14.22 12.90
N PHE A 729 18.18 13.08 12.25
CA PHE A 729 17.25 12.02 12.63
C PHE A 729 18.02 10.85 13.22
N PRO A 730 17.94 10.58 14.53
CA PRO A 730 18.61 9.44 15.15
C PRO A 730 18.14 8.12 14.55
N ILE A 731 19.07 7.20 14.30
CA ILE A 731 18.78 5.82 13.93
C ILE A 731 18.96 4.92 15.14
N ARG A 732 18.05 3.97 15.31
CA ARG A 732 18.13 2.87 16.28
C ARG A 732 17.91 1.55 15.53
N THR A 733 18.37 0.46 16.10
CA THR A 733 18.16 -0.89 15.56
C THR A 733 17.62 -1.80 16.64
N ASP A 734 16.71 -2.68 16.28
CA ASP A 734 16.09 -3.67 17.15
C ASP A 734 16.85 -5.02 17.11
N PRO A 735 16.48 -6.03 17.93
CA PRO A 735 17.07 -7.36 17.90
C PRO A 735 17.02 -8.06 16.54
N TYR A 736 16.02 -7.77 15.72
CA TYR A 736 15.83 -8.33 14.38
C TYR A 736 16.56 -7.56 13.27
N CYS A 737 17.37 -6.54 13.66
CA CYS A 737 18.07 -5.66 12.72
C CYS A 737 17.15 -4.78 11.89
N ARG A 738 15.94 -4.50 12.35
CA ARG A 738 15.10 -3.45 11.81
C ARG A 738 15.64 -2.09 12.17
N MET A 739 15.52 -1.17 11.24
CA MET A 739 15.95 0.21 11.44
C MET A 739 14.76 1.06 11.85
N HIS A 740 14.91 1.75 12.97
CA HIS A 740 13.97 2.73 13.50
C HIS A 740 14.54 4.13 13.30
N ILE A 741 13.80 5.01 12.63
CA ILE A 741 14.18 6.41 12.46
C ILE A 741 13.34 7.25 13.40
N MET A 742 14.02 7.96 14.32
CA MET A 742 13.39 8.85 15.28
C MET A 742 13.23 10.25 14.69
N ASN A 743 12.27 11.02 15.20
CA ASN A 743 12.15 12.43 14.85
C ASN A 743 13.42 13.22 15.23
N SER A 744 13.69 14.31 14.53
CA SER A 744 14.83 15.20 14.82
C SER A 744 14.65 15.98 16.11
N HIS A 745 13.40 16.17 16.55
CA HIS A 745 13.07 16.99 17.70
C HIS A 745 12.29 16.18 18.72
N GLU A 746 12.64 16.40 19.99
CA GLU A 746 11.93 15.83 21.14
C GLU A 746 10.56 16.49 21.32
N MET A 747 9.51 15.70 21.52
CA MET A 747 8.19 16.20 21.86
C MET A 747 8.18 16.69 23.31
N ASP A 748 7.60 17.86 23.56
CA ASP A 748 7.42 18.41 24.90
C ASP A 748 6.07 19.11 25.05
N MET A 749 5.18 18.48 25.80
CA MET A 749 3.81 18.97 26.03
C MET A 749 3.59 19.46 27.46
N ARG A 750 4.62 19.68 28.28
CA ARG A 750 4.47 20.14 29.70
C ARG A 750 3.62 21.37 29.82
N ALA A 751 3.80 22.37 28.96
CA ALA A 751 3.01 23.59 28.93
C ALA A 751 1.51 23.38 28.66
N TYR A 752 1.12 22.20 28.21
CA TYR A 752 -0.24 21.89 27.80
C TYR A 752 -0.93 20.82 28.64
N VAL A 753 -0.24 20.26 29.65
CA VAL A 753 -0.79 19.23 30.55
C VAL A 753 -2.13 19.63 31.17
N PRO A 754 -2.33 20.85 31.75
CA PRO A 754 -3.63 21.21 32.31
C PRO A 754 -4.75 21.18 31.26
N MET A 755 -4.45 21.58 30.02
CA MET A 755 -5.42 21.58 28.92
C MET A 755 -5.74 20.15 28.47
N LEU A 756 -4.75 19.25 28.39
CA LEU A 756 -4.96 17.83 28.02
C LEU A 756 -5.91 17.16 29.01
N LEU A 757 -5.66 17.34 30.31
CA LEU A 757 -6.50 16.79 31.38
C LEU A 757 -7.92 17.36 31.34
N GLN A 758 -8.06 18.67 31.15
CA GLN A 758 -9.38 19.32 30.98
C GLN A 758 -10.17 18.77 29.79
N LYS A 759 -9.48 18.24 28.78
CA LYS A 759 -10.07 17.64 27.56
C LYS A 759 -10.42 16.16 27.72
N GLY A 760 -10.25 15.58 28.92
CA GLY A 760 -10.60 14.19 29.21
C GLY A 760 -9.52 13.17 28.81
N ILE A 761 -8.30 13.62 28.50
CA ILE A 761 -7.16 12.72 28.28
C ILE A 761 -6.63 12.34 29.66
N SER A 762 -6.79 11.06 30.03
CA SER A 762 -6.58 10.60 31.40
C SER A 762 -5.16 10.11 31.66
N ILE A 763 -4.47 9.59 30.64
CA ILE A 763 -3.13 9.01 30.79
C ILE A 763 -2.16 9.74 29.85
N LEU A 764 -1.07 10.26 30.44
CA LEU A 764 -0.04 11.02 29.71
C LEU A 764 1.25 10.20 29.64
N ARG A 765 1.65 9.76 28.43
CA ARG A 765 2.81 8.89 28.24
C ARG A 765 4.09 9.67 27.98
N VAL A 766 5.10 9.42 28.82
CA VAL A 766 6.49 9.81 28.58
C VAL A 766 7.23 8.65 27.95
N ASP A 767 7.75 8.80 26.73
CA ASP A 767 8.58 7.79 26.06
C ASP A 767 10.06 8.06 26.33
N GLY A 768 10.59 7.34 27.28
CA GLY A 768 11.98 7.43 27.75
C GLY A 768 12.92 6.36 27.19
N ARG A 769 12.53 5.56 26.20
CA ARG A 769 13.28 4.39 25.67
C ARG A 769 14.63 4.82 25.19
N HIS A 770 15.24 5.71 24.97
CA HIS A 770 16.62 6.05 24.58
C HIS A 770 17.17 7.25 25.34
N MET A 771 16.52 7.55 26.47
CA MET A 771 16.92 8.62 27.36
C MET A 771 17.77 8.09 28.49
N LYS A 772 18.62 8.95 29.06
CA LYS A 772 19.37 8.62 30.27
C LYS A 772 18.40 8.46 31.43
N PRO A 773 18.59 7.45 32.33
CA PRO A 773 17.70 7.23 33.48
C PRO A 773 17.47 8.49 34.35
N SER A 774 18.53 9.29 34.60
CA SER A 774 18.39 10.54 35.34
C SER A 774 17.41 11.52 34.68
N TYR A 775 17.47 11.64 33.36
CA TYR A 775 16.58 12.52 32.60
C TYR A 775 15.13 11.98 32.60
N VAL A 776 14.94 10.65 32.48
CA VAL A 776 13.61 10.02 32.60
C VAL A 776 13.00 10.35 33.98
N LYS A 777 13.75 10.20 35.06
CA LYS A 777 13.28 10.57 36.40
C LYS A 777 12.83 12.04 36.47
N ASP A 778 13.68 12.95 35.99
CA ASP A 778 13.43 14.39 36.08
C ASP A 778 12.20 14.80 35.29
N ILE A 779 12.04 14.28 34.06
CA ILE A 779 10.90 14.57 33.20
C ILE A 779 9.61 13.98 33.76
N VAL A 780 9.62 12.72 34.20
CA VAL A 780 8.45 12.10 34.83
C VAL A 780 8.02 12.88 36.06
N SER A 781 8.96 13.26 36.94
CA SER A 781 8.67 14.07 38.11
C SER A 781 8.01 15.41 37.77
N GLN A 782 8.47 16.08 36.72
CA GLN A 782 7.85 17.34 36.26
C GLN A 782 6.43 17.14 35.75
N TYR A 783 6.19 16.08 34.93
CA TYR A 783 4.82 15.78 34.45
C TYR A 783 3.89 15.43 35.61
N VAL A 784 4.35 14.66 36.62
CA VAL A 784 3.59 14.34 37.81
C VAL A 784 3.28 15.63 38.58
N GLY A 785 4.29 16.47 38.82
CA GLY A 785 4.12 17.73 39.57
C GLY A 785 3.12 18.70 38.89
N ILE A 786 3.18 18.80 37.56
CA ILE A 786 2.25 19.64 36.79
C ILE A 786 0.83 19.03 36.82
N ALA A 787 0.72 17.73 36.64
CA ALA A 787 -0.57 17.04 36.60
C ALA A 787 -1.31 17.08 37.94
N THR A 788 -0.56 17.00 39.05
CA THR A 788 -1.09 17.10 40.44
C THR A 788 -1.24 18.53 40.93
N GLY A 789 -0.78 19.52 40.17
CA GLY A 789 -0.82 20.93 40.54
C GLY A 789 0.23 21.33 41.61
N THR A 790 1.21 20.47 41.91
CA THR A 790 2.31 20.76 42.82
C THR A 790 3.45 21.54 42.16
N MET A 791 3.43 21.60 40.80
CA MET A 791 4.36 22.38 39.99
C MET A 791 3.57 23.18 38.96
N GLU A 792 3.97 24.41 38.68
CA GLU A 792 3.39 25.23 37.62
C GLU A 792 3.85 24.70 36.23
N ALA A 793 2.92 24.66 35.26
CA ALA A 793 3.26 24.35 33.88
C ALA A 793 4.20 25.45 33.32
N PRO A 794 5.24 25.10 32.55
CA PRO A 794 6.09 26.08 31.93
C PRO A 794 5.30 26.96 30.96
N PRO A 795 5.72 28.22 30.68
CA PRO A 795 5.03 29.07 29.73
C PRO A 795 4.99 28.46 28.34
N LYS A 796 3.87 28.67 27.63
CA LYS A 796 3.74 28.25 26.23
C LYS A 796 4.77 29.00 25.39
N LYS A 797 5.75 28.30 24.91
CA LYS A 797 6.68 28.86 23.94
C LYS A 797 5.98 28.99 22.57
N ILE A 798 6.14 30.15 21.95
CA ILE A 798 5.72 30.37 20.57
C ILE A 798 6.77 29.69 19.68
N ASP A 799 6.35 28.94 18.66
CA ASP A 799 7.26 28.32 17.70
C ASP A 799 8.12 29.41 17.04
N SER A 800 9.35 29.57 17.50
CA SER A 800 10.36 30.36 16.84
C SER A 800 11.29 29.39 16.07
N GLN A 801 11.65 29.74 14.85
CA GLN A 801 12.66 28.99 14.09
C GLN A 801 13.93 28.88 14.97
N GLY A 802 14.27 27.65 15.36
CA GLY A 802 15.44 27.36 16.21
C GLY A 802 15.17 26.61 17.52
N GLU A 803 13.93 26.23 17.84
CA GLU A 803 13.65 25.40 19.01
C GLU A 803 13.99 23.91 18.76
N SER A 804 14.64 23.29 19.74
CA SER A 804 15.00 21.84 19.72
C SER A 804 13.84 20.90 20.09
N ILE A 805 12.60 21.41 20.26
CA ILE A 805 11.42 20.68 20.68
C ILE A 805 10.29 20.77 19.66
N THR A 806 9.41 19.75 19.65
CA THR A 806 8.20 19.73 18.84
C THR A 806 6.95 19.47 19.70
N ARG A 807 5.79 19.83 19.15
CA ARG A 807 4.47 19.48 19.72
C ARG A 807 3.75 18.42 18.89
N GLY A 808 4.48 17.72 18.04
CA GLY A 808 3.91 16.73 17.15
C GLY A 808 2.79 17.28 16.28
N HIS A 809 1.70 16.52 16.14
CA HIS A 809 0.50 16.94 15.39
C HIS A 809 -0.60 17.59 16.23
N TYR A 810 -0.43 17.75 17.53
CA TYR A 810 -1.47 18.25 18.43
C TYR A 810 -2.13 19.54 17.95
N PHE A 811 -1.39 20.45 17.30
CA PHE A 811 -1.89 21.77 16.91
C PHE A 811 -1.84 22.08 15.41
N ARG A 812 -1.11 21.31 14.62
CA ARG A 812 -0.98 21.62 13.20
C ARG A 812 -1.79 20.72 12.27
N GLY A 813 -2.15 19.51 12.73
CA GLY A 813 -2.83 18.53 11.90
C GLY A 813 -1.98 17.96 10.75
N ILE A 814 -2.62 17.14 9.91
CA ILE A 814 -2.03 16.52 8.72
C ILE A 814 -2.96 16.76 7.51
N LEU A 815 -2.35 16.78 6.31
CA LEU A 815 -3.05 16.79 5.03
C LEU A 815 -3.27 15.37 4.56
#